data_448284916b1c9ce9b0938eda7e2fed73
#
_entry.id   448284916b1c9ce9b0938eda7e2fed73
#
_cell.length_a   1.000
_cell.length_b   1.000
_cell.length_c   1.000
_cell.angle_alpha   90.00
_cell.angle_beta   90.00
_cell.angle_gamma   90.00
#
_symmetry.space_group_name_H-M   'P 1'
#
loop_
_entity.id
_entity.type
_entity.pdbx_description
1 polymer ?
#
loop_
_entity_poly.entity_id
_entity_poly.type
_entity_poly.pdbx_seq_one_letter_code
_entity_poly.pdbx_strand_id
1 'polypeptide(L)'
;MTRRIPLPAEIYALVEQTPATVLLEGGKQNYSETREKPWTQLFTAPSRVCVAYSAAEIPPLFADLESAMAAGHCAAGFFSYECASCFEPKAGTRAPKSGEPLAWFGIYARSYAFDHQLGSFVGGEPPELERFRSQLQIAEAADRAPEPEIVAEFALTETEYARRIAAIHEWIRAGDVYQLNFTAPMRFEVPGSAAALYSRLRARQPVDFGAFLHWQPNCRILSFSPELFFRIDDDGATRRIVTRPMKGTAPRGRTTREDREIAKWLHNDAKNRSENVMIVDLVRNDLGRVAQTGSVRVEELFSVERYPTLWQMTSTVSAELRPGVGFHDIFRALFPCGSITGAPKVRAMQLIAELEDSPRGVYTGAIGFFSPWQTVFNVAIRTLELDGAWGTMGVGSGVVIDSDPAQEFRECLLKAEFLTGLGACAATPVAQSVRIVSQPDRFFLIETMLWDGSYPLIELHLDRLEDSAGYFGFACDRAAVKAALMGFAKGFADRAPRRVRLLVDRDGSPKITDEVLPRLAAEQRIGCVRIAEQRTDPADRMLYHKTTHRPIYARAFEQAARDGFDDALFLNLRGELTEGAISNVFIEKDGRWFTPPVECGLLPGVYRRHLLETRSEIEERVLFLEDLRHADAIYLANAVRGLRRVEINW
;
A
#
# COMPACT_ATOMS: atom_id res chain seq x y z
N MET A 1 6.47 1.90 -18.73
CA MET A 1 5.18 2.05 -17.99
C MET A 1 4.68 3.46 -18.19
N THR A 2 3.48 3.66 -18.69
CA THR A 2 2.88 4.97 -18.89
C THR A 2 2.61 5.67 -17.55
N ARG A 3 2.84 6.97 -17.49
CA ARG A 3 2.64 7.84 -16.31
C ARG A 3 1.18 7.74 -15.84
N ARG A 4 0.94 7.41 -14.58
CA ARG A 4 -0.37 7.52 -13.96
C ARG A 4 -0.55 8.93 -13.41
N ILE A 5 -1.51 9.68 -13.93
CA ILE A 5 -1.89 11.00 -13.44
C ILE A 5 -2.89 10.80 -12.29
N PRO A 6 -2.64 11.36 -11.08
CA PRO A 6 -3.57 11.24 -9.96
C PRO A 6 -4.87 12.01 -10.25
N LEU A 7 -5.93 11.64 -9.54
CA LEU A 7 -7.16 12.43 -9.54
C LEU A 7 -6.88 13.83 -8.98
N PRO A 8 -7.44 14.89 -9.59
CA PRO A 8 -7.40 16.23 -9.04
C PRO A 8 -8.06 16.30 -7.65
N ALA A 9 -7.45 17.03 -6.71
CA ALA A 9 -7.93 17.14 -5.33
C ALA A 9 -9.36 17.72 -5.22
N GLU A 10 -9.75 18.54 -6.19
CA GLU A 10 -11.10 19.11 -6.29
C GLU A 10 -12.20 18.06 -6.42
N ILE A 11 -11.88 16.85 -6.96
CA ILE A 11 -12.85 15.76 -7.05
C ILE A 11 -13.18 15.23 -5.65
N TYR A 12 -12.19 15.10 -4.77
CA TYR A 12 -12.43 14.68 -3.39
C TYR A 12 -13.28 15.72 -2.63
N ALA A 13 -13.01 17.00 -2.84
CA ALA A 13 -13.79 18.08 -2.24
C ALA A 13 -15.22 18.13 -2.79
N LEU A 14 -15.42 17.86 -4.08
CA LEU A 14 -16.75 17.72 -4.69
C LEU A 14 -17.54 16.60 -4.01
N VAL A 15 -16.94 15.42 -3.81
CA VAL A 15 -17.60 14.28 -3.12
C VAL A 15 -17.98 14.67 -1.70
N GLU A 16 -17.08 15.30 -0.95
CA GLU A 16 -17.33 15.71 0.43
C GLU A 16 -18.51 16.67 0.57
N GLN A 17 -18.64 17.61 -0.36
CA GLN A 17 -19.63 18.69 -0.27
C GLN A 17 -20.96 18.37 -0.97
N THR A 18 -20.98 17.38 -1.89
CA THR A 18 -22.18 17.07 -2.67
C THR A 18 -22.82 15.76 -2.19
N PRO A 19 -23.99 15.82 -1.52
CA PRO A 19 -24.69 14.61 -1.08
C PRO A 19 -25.00 13.65 -2.23
N ALA A 20 -25.08 12.36 -1.90
CA ALA A 20 -25.33 11.27 -2.82
C ALA A 20 -24.32 11.22 -4.00
N THR A 21 -23.09 11.58 -3.73
CA THR A 21 -21.97 11.44 -4.67
C THR A 21 -21.09 10.24 -4.26
N VAL A 22 -20.71 9.43 -5.25
CA VAL A 22 -19.89 8.24 -5.07
C VAL A 22 -18.70 8.32 -6.00
N LEU A 23 -17.50 8.27 -5.44
CA LEU A 23 -16.26 8.07 -6.16
C LEU A 23 -15.76 6.64 -5.90
N LEU A 24 -15.54 5.88 -6.97
CA LEU A 24 -14.83 4.60 -6.92
C LEU A 24 -13.48 4.82 -7.60
N GLU A 25 -12.37 4.49 -6.92
CA GLU A 25 -11.03 4.84 -7.38
C GLU A 25 -10.10 3.64 -7.46
N GLY A 26 -9.71 3.27 -8.69
CA GLY A 26 -8.72 2.22 -8.96
C GLY A 26 -7.29 2.66 -8.64
N GLY A 27 -6.45 1.76 -8.15
CA GLY A 27 -5.10 2.05 -7.65
C GLY A 27 -3.95 1.53 -8.48
N LYS A 28 -4.05 0.37 -9.09
CA LYS A 28 -2.95 -0.31 -9.75
C LYS A 28 -2.91 -0.17 -11.26
N GLN A 29 -1.66 -0.23 -11.75
CA GLN A 29 -1.30 -0.24 -13.17
C GLN A 29 -1.44 -1.61 -13.84
N ASN A 30 -1.91 -2.64 -13.15
CA ASN A 30 -1.97 -4.00 -13.68
C ASN A 30 -3.25 -4.27 -14.46
N TYR A 31 -3.58 -3.36 -15.37
CA TYR A 31 -4.38 -3.74 -16.52
C TYR A 31 -3.41 -4.24 -17.61
N SER A 32 -2.84 -5.43 -17.36
CA SER A 32 -2.10 -6.14 -18.39
C SER A 32 -3.06 -6.52 -19.50
N GLU A 33 -2.84 -5.95 -20.69
CA GLU A 33 -3.20 -6.47 -22.00
C GLU A 33 -4.70 -6.76 -22.32
N THR A 34 -5.61 -6.76 -21.35
CA THR A 34 -7.03 -6.80 -21.62
C THR A 34 -7.62 -5.39 -21.68
N ARG A 35 -8.52 -5.12 -22.62
CA ARG A 35 -9.25 -3.84 -22.83
C ARG A 35 -10.20 -3.54 -21.65
N GLU A 36 -9.71 -3.63 -20.41
CA GLU A 36 -10.52 -3.39 -19.22
C GLU A 36 -10.73 -1.88 -19.04
N LYS A 37 -12.00 -1.49 -18.89
CA LYS A 37 -12.37 -0.11 -18.59
C LYS A 37 -11.82 0.28 -17.22
N PRO A 38 -11.33 1.53 -17.04
CA PRO A 38 -10.77 1.98 -15.78
C PRO A 38 -11.81 1.87 -14.66
N TRP A 39 -11.39 1.32 -13.50
CA TRP A 39 -12.23 1.25 -12.31
C TRP A 39 -12.61 2.64 -11.77
N THR A 40 -11.78 3.68 -11.98
CA THR A 40 -12.04 5.02 -11.44
C THR A 40 -13.23 5.66 -12.12
N GLN A 41 -14.33 5.75 -11.37
CA GLN A 41 -15.60 6.29 -11.82
C GLN A 41 -16.19 7.22 -10.77
N LEU A 42 -16.69 8.37 -11.20
CA LEU A 42 -17.44 9.31 -10.39
C LEU A 42 -18.93 9.24 -10.77
N PHE A 43 -19.78 9.16 -9.75
CA PHE A 43 -21.22 9.16 -9.85
C PHE A 43 -21.74 10.36 -9.08
N THR A 44 -22.46 11.25 -9.73
CA THR A 44 -22.98 12.50 -9.13
C THR A 44 -24.36 12.82 -9.68
N ALA A 45 -25.13 13.63 -8.96
CA ALA A 45 -26.50 14.03 -9.30
C ALA A 45 -27.43 12.82 -9.57
N PRO A 46 -27.69 11.96 -8.57
CA PRO A 46 -28.60 10.83 -8.76
C PRO A 46 -30.01 11.30 -9.09
N SER A 47 -30.66 10.60 -10.01
CA SER A 47 -32.09 10.80 -10.32
C SER A 47 -32.98 10.31 -9.17
N ARG A 48 -32.51 9.30 -8.43
CA ARG A 48 -33.19 8.68 -7.28
C ARG A 48 -32.18 8.01 -6.37
N VAL A 49 -32.52 7.91 -5.09
CA VAL A 49 -31.79 7.12 -4.10
C VAL A 49 -32.69 5.97 -3.62
N CYS A 50 -32.17 4.76 -3.64
CA CYS A 50 -32.82 3.54 -3.15
C CYS A 50 -32.15 3.15 -1.83
N VAL A 51 -32.92 2.95 -0.77
CA VAL A 51 -32.43 2.60 0.58
C VAL A 51 -33.26 1.45 1.12
N ALA A 52 -32.62 0.52 1.81
CA ALA A 52 -33.29 -0.55 2.53
C ALA A 52 -32.82 -0.60 3.98
N TYR A 53 -33.74 -0.55 4.93
CA TYR A 53 -33.52 -0.65 6.37
C TYR A 53 -33.95 -1.98 6.95
N SER A 54 -34.73 -2.76 6.18
CA SER A 54 -35.29 -4.06 6.60
C SER A 54 -35.13 -5.12 5.52
N ALA A 55 -35.20 -6.38 5.91
CA ALA A 55 -35.14 -7.52 4.97
C ALA A 55 -36.25 -7.48 3.91
N ALA A 56 -37.42 -6.95 4.27
CA ALA A 56 -38.55 -6.84 3.34
C ALA A 56 -38.31 -5.84 2.19
N GLU A 57 -37.39 -4.88 2.40
CA GLU A 57 -37.06 -3.85 1.40
C GLU A 57 -35.95 -4.28 0.45
N ILE A 58 -35.22 -5.37 0.73
CA ILE A 58 -34.12 -5.86 -0.10
C ILE A 58 -34.60 -6.36 -1.48
N PRO A 59 -35.61 -7.24 -1.61
CA PRO A 59 -36.08 -7.65 -2.94
C PRO A 59 -36.60 -6.48 -3.81
N PRO A 60 -37.43 -5.53 -3.30
CA PRO A 60 -37.81 -4.34 -4.05
C PRO A 60 -36.59 -3.49 -4.49
N LEU A 61 -35.59 -3.33 -3.63
CA LEU A 61 -34.38 -2.59 -3.97
C LEU A 61 -33.67 -3.22 -5.17
N PHE A 62 -33.50 -4.55 -5.21
CA PHE A 62 -32.89 -5.22 -6.37
C PHE A 62 -33.73 -5.08 -7.63
N ALA A 63 -35.07 -5.13 -7.53
CA ALA A 63 -35.95 -4.91 -8.68
C ALA A 63 -35.79 -3.47 -9.25
N ASP A 64 -35.65 -2.47 -8.35
CA ASP A 64 -35.37 -1.09 -8.73
C ASP A 64 -34.01 -0.95 -9.43
N LEU A 65 -32.97 -1.61 -8.91
CA LEU A 65 -31.62 -1.61 -9.50
C LEU A 65 -31.65 -2.26 -10.90
N GLU A 66 -32.27 -3.42 -11.05
CA GLU A 66 -32.39 -4.13 -12.32
C GLU A 66 -33.18 -3.32 -13.35
N SER A 67 -34.28 -2.67 -12.94
CA SER A 67 -35.05 -1.75 -13.78
C SER A 67 -34.22 -0.56 -14.25
N ALA A 68 -33.40 0.02 -13.38
CA ALA A 68 -32.50 1.12 -13.73
C ALA A 68 -31.45 0.67 -14.76
N MET A 69 -30.85 -0.52 -14.59
CA MET A 69 -29.90 -1.10 -15.56
C MET A 69 -30.55 -1.31 -16.91
N ALA A 70 -31.78 -1.88 -16.94
CA ALA A 70 -32.53 -2.11 -18.17
C ALA A 70 -32.88 -0.79 -18.91
N ALA A 71 -33.03 0.32 -18.16
CA ALA A 71 -33.21 1.67 -18.71
C ALA A 71 -31.88 2.35 -19.14
N GLY A 72 -30.73 1.67 -19.02
CA GLY A 72 -29.43 2.20 -19.41
C GLY A 72 -28.75 3.06 -18.34
N HIS A 73 -29.30 3.13 -17.12
CA HIS A 73 -28.74 3.87 -15.99
C HIS A 73 -27.66 3.05 -15.26
N CYS A 74 -26.94 3.73 -14.37
CA CYS A 74 -25.99 3.12 -13.43
C CYS A 74 -26.50 3.26 -11.99
N ALA A 75 -26.07 2.38 -11.10
CA ALA A 75 -26.29 2.55 -9.66
C ALA A 75 -24.97 2.35 -8.92
N ALA A 76 -24.69 3.18 -7.91
CA ALA A 76 -23.49 3.04 -7.09
C ALA A 76 -23.84 3.22 -5.61
N GLY A 77 -23.18 2.42 -4.74
CA GLY A 77 -23.51 2.41 -3.33
C GLY A 77 -22.89 1.25 -2.56
N PHE A 78 -23.57 0.80 -1.52
CA PHE A 78 -23.07 -0.24 -0.63
C PHE A 78 -24.16 -1.16 -0.09
N PHE A 79 -23.73 -2.35 0.35
CA PHE A 79 -24.45 -3.25 1.23
C PHE A 79 -23.67 -3.36 2.55
N SER A 80 -24.34 -3.19 3.70
CA SER A 80 -23.75 -3.46 5.01
C SER A 80 -23.65 -4.98 5.25
N TYR A 81 -22.75 -5.39 6.14
CA TYR A 81 -22.57 -6.79 6.50
C TYR A 81 -23.87 -7.44 6.98
N GLU A 82 -24.69 -6.71 7.74
CA GLU A 82 -25.93 -7.17 8.32
C GLU A 82 -26.99 -7.56 7.27
N CYS A 83 -26.85 -7.06 6.03
CA CYS A 83 -27.68 -7.48 4.90
C CYS A 83 -27.60 -8.98 4.62
N ALA A 84 -26.55 -9.64 5.11
CA ALA A 84 -26.38 -11.08 4.96
C ALA A 84 -27.54 -11.91 5.55
N SER A 85 -28.12 -11.47 6.66
CA SER A 85 -29.30 -12.13 7.28
C SER A 85 -30.55 -12.06 6.38
N CYS A 86 -30.59 -11.13 5.43
CA CYS A 86 -31.68 -11.03 4.45
C CYS A 86 -31.57 -12.12 3.37
N PHE A 87 -30.36 -12.54 3.03
CA PHE A 87 -30.08 -13.58 2.05
C PHE A 87 -30.06 -15.00 2.66
N GLU A 88 -29.56 -15.10 3.90
CA GLU A 88 -29.49 -16.35 4.66
C GLU A 88 -29.95 -16.10 6.13
N PRO A 89 -31.26 -16.21 6.38
CA PRO A 89 -31.82 -15.92 7.71
C PRO A 89 -31.22 -16.76 8.84
N LYS A 90 -30.69 -17.95 8.55
CA LYS A 90 -30.04 -18.81 9.52
C LYS A 90 -28.67 -18.27 9.97
N ALA A 91 -28.08 -17.35 9.23
CA ALA A 91 -26.77 -16.79 9.57
C ALA A 91 -26.80 -15.94 10.85
N GLY A 92 -27.92 -15.24 11.12
CA GLY A 92 -28.16 -14.57 12.40
C GLY A 92 -27.19 -13.43 12.69
N THR A 93 -27.09 -12.42 11.79
CA THR A 93 -26.29 -11.22 12.07
C THR A 93 -26.89 -10.37 13.19
N ARG A 94 -26.06 -9.52 13.82
CA ARG A 94 -26.57 -8.49 14.73
C ARG A 94 -27.47 -7.50 13.99
N ALA A 95 -28.38 -6.87 14.70
CA ALA A 95 -29.18 -5.79 14.13
C ALA A 95 -28.28 -4.58 13.80
N PRO A 96 -28.49 -3.89 12.67
CA PRO A 96 -27.77 -2.65 12.36
C PRO A 96 -28.04 -1.60 13.45
N LYS A 97 -27.14 -0.62 13.57
CA LYS A 97 -27.40 0.50 14.46
C LYS A 97 -28.62 1.29 13.98
N SER A 98 -29.30 1.93 14.92
CA SER A 98 -30.48 2.76 14.59
C SER A 98 -30.12 3.82 13.55
N GLY A 99 -30.86 3.85 12.43
CA GLY A 99 -30.64 4.79 11.33
C GLY A 99 -29.59 4.36 10.30
N GLU A 100 -28.86 3.27 10.52
CA GLU A 100 -27.94 2.71 9.52
C GLU A 100 -28.68 1.77 8.56
N PRO A 101 -28.56 1.94 7.23
CA PRO A 101 -29.25 1.10 6.26
C PRO A 101 -28.51 -0.24 6.02
N LEU A 102 -29.28 -1.26 5.65
CA LEU A 102 -28.77 -2.52 5.13
C LEU A 102 -28.16 -2.35 3.72
N ALA A 103 -28.73 -1.45 2.94
CA ALA A 103 -28.24 -1.12 1.60
C ALA A 103 -28.60 0.33 1.24
N TRP A 104 -27.71 1.00 0.52
CA TRP A 104 -27.91 2.34 -0.02
C TRP A 104 -27.32 2.44 -1.42
N PHE A 105 -28.11 2.92 -2.41
CA PHE A 105 -27.69 3.12 -3.80
C PHE A 105 -28.27 4.40 -4.38
N GLY A 106 -27.41 5.22 -4.98
CA GLY A 106 -27.84 6.26 -5.90
C GLY A 106 -28.04 5.69 -7.30
N ILE A 107 -29.11 6.09 -8.01
CA ILE A 107 -29.35 5.79 -9.43
C ILE A 107 -28.93 7.00 -10.25
N TYR A 108 -28.01 6.82 -11.20
CA TYR A 108 -27.39 7.86 -12.00
C TYR A 108 -27.65 7.62 -13.48
N ALA A 109 -27.88 8.69 -14.24
CA ALA A 109 -28.06 8.60 -15.69
C ALA A 109 -26.79 8.02 -16.37
N ARG A 110 -25.62 8.31 -15.84
CA ARG A 110 -24.32 7.78 -16.29
C ARG A 110 -23.28 7.87 -15.19
N SER A 111 -22.16 7.16 -15.39
CA SER A 111 -20.93 7.36 -14.65
C SER A 111 -19.91 8.17 -15.45
N TYR A 112 -19.00 8.83 -14.77
CA TYR A 112 -17.88 9.58 -15.36
C TYR A 112 -16.58 8.82 -15.10
N ALA A 113 -16.04 8.16 -16.13
CA ALA A 113 -14.80 7.41 -16.03
C ALA A 113 -13.58 8.35 -16.17
N PHE A 114 -12.64 8.27 -15.24
CA PHE A 114 -11.39 9.03 -15.29
C PHE A 114 -10.26 8.16 -15.84
N ASP A 115 -9.60 8.65 -16.89
CA ASP A 115 -8.44 8.00 -17.48
C ASP A 115 -7.16 8.56 -16.84
N HIS A 116 -6.49 7.72 -16.03
CA HIS A 116 -5.24 8.08 -15.37
C HIS A 116 -4.03 8.21 -16.30
N GLN A 117 -4.12 7.79 -17.55
CA GLN A 117 -3.05 8.00 -18.55
C GLN A 117 -3.20 9.36 -19.21
N LEU A 118 -4.45 9.74 -19.51
CA LEU A 118 -4.77 11.04 -20.11
C LEU A 118 -4.89 12.15 -19.06
N GLY A 119 -5.17 11.81 -17.80
CA GLY A 119 -5.42 12.79 -16.72
C GLY A 119 -6.74 13.53 -16.86
N SER A 120 -7.72 12.94 -17.53
CA SER A 120 -9.01 13.55 -17.84
C SER A 120 -10.16 12.55 -17.84
N PHE A 121 -11.38 13.05 -17.75
CA PHE A 121 -12.57 12.22 -17.87
C PHE A 121 -12.83 11.79 -19.32
N VAL A 122 -13.17 10.53 -19.51
CA VAL A 122 -13.54 9.98 -20.82
C VAL A 122 -14.96 10.45 -21.17
N GLY A 123 -15.13 11.11 -22.31
CA GLY A 123 -16.43 11.61 -22.77
C GLY A 123 -16.93 12.87 -22.07
N GLY A 124 -16.04 13.60 -21.39
CA GLY A 124 -16.30 14.89 -20.76
C GLY A 124 -16.41 14.84 -19.25
N GLU A 125 -16.17 15.98 -18.62
CA GLU A 125 -16.22 16.17 -17.17
C GLU A 125 -17.68 16.24 -16.66
N PRO A 126 -17.93 15.90 -15.38
CA PRO A 126 -19.23 16.13 -14.76
C PRO A 126 -19.55 17.64 -14.67
N PRO A 127 -20.76 18.07 -15.03
CA PRO A 127 -21.15 19.50 -14.97
C PRO A 127 -21.02 20.09 -13.56
N GLU A 128 -21.17 19.29 -12.53
CA GLU A 128 -21.02 19.67 -11.14
C GLU A 128 -19.61 20.13 -10.82
N LEU A 129 -18.59 19.53 -11.46
CA LEU A 129 -17.19 19.86 -11.24
C LEU A 129 -16.86 21.29 -11.73
N GLU A 130 -17.41 21.71 -12.86
CA GLU A 130 -17.24 23.06 -13.39
C GLU A 130 -17.86 24.09 -12.44
N ARG A 131 -19.08 23.84 -11.97
CA ARG A 131 -19.75 24.68 -10.96
C ARG A 131 -18.95 24.76 -9.67
N PHE A 132 -18.41 23.64 -9.23
CA PHE A 132 -17.60 23.55 -8.02
C PHE A 132 -16.30 24.36 -8.12
N ARG A 133 -15.59 24.29 -9.25
CA ARG A 133 -14.38 25.10 -9.52
C ARG A 133 -14.65 26.59 -9.46
N SER A 134 -15.78 27.05 -10.00
CA SER A 134 -16.14 28.45 -9.95
C SER A 134 -16.40 28.95 -8.53
N GLN A 135 -16.84 28.08 -7.62
CA GLN A 135 -17.03 28.40 -6.20
C GLN A 135 -15.72 28.37 -5.41
N LEU A 136 -14.79 27.44 -5.73
CA LEU A 136 -13.47 27.34 -5.08
C LEU A 136 -12.56 28.54 -5.37
N GLN A 137 -12.58 29.10 -6.58
CA GLN A 137 -11.78 30.29 -6.93
C GLN A 137 -12.09 31.50 -6.03
N ILE A 138 -13.21 31.50 -5.32
CA ILE A 138 -13.60 32.53 -4.36
C ILE A 138 -13.03 32.27 -2.96
N ALA A 139 -12.57 31.03 -2.66
CA ALA A 139 -12.20 30.58 -1.30
C ALA A 139 -10.68 30.32 -1.09
N GLU A 140 -9.83 30.48 -2.09
CA GLU A 140 -8.39 30.18 -2.01
C GLU A 140 -7.60 31.27 -1.27
N ALA A 141 -7.72 31.33 0.05
CA ALA A 141 -6.74 32.00 0.92
C ALA A 141 -6.75 31.47 2.36
N ALA A 142 -6.94 30.19 2.59
CA ALA A 142 -6.85 29.65 3.94
C ALA A 142 -5.58 28.78 4.12
N ASP A 143 -4.72 29.29 5.00
CA ASP A 143 -3.46 28.75 5.50
C ASP A 143 -3.42 27.23 5.65
N ARG A 144 -2.32 26.60 5.16
CA ARG A 144 -1.97 25.20 5.44
C ARG A 144 -1.40 25.09 6.86
N ALA A 145 -2.27 25.12 7.85
CA ALA A 145 -1.87 24.70 9.19
C ALA A 145 -1.51 23.20 9.18
N PRO A 146 -0.51 22.76 9.96
CA PRO A 146 -0.23 21.32 10.12
C PRO A 146 -1.50 20.65 10.67
N GLU A 147 -1.98 19.63 9.92
CA GLU A 147 -3.19 18.92 10.32
C GLU A 147 -2.91 18.07 11.57
N PRO A 148 -3.86 18.02 12.52
CA PRO A 148 -3.69 17.27 13.76
C PRO A 148 -3.57 15.76 13.51
N GLU A 149 -2.84 15.10 14.40
CA GLU A 149 -2.65 13.66 14.41
C GLU A 149 -3.95 12.92 14.73
N ILE A 150 -4.18 11.75 14.10
CA ILE A 150 -5.32 10.89 14.42
C ILE A 150 -4.94 9.98 15.58
N VAL A 151 -5.66 10.12 16.68
CA VAL A 151 -5.62 9.18 17.80
C VAL A 151 -6.79 8.21 17.64
N ALA A 152 -6.49 6.92 17.46
CA ALA A 152 -7.50 5.89 17.33
C ALA A 152 -7.43 4.93 18.50
N GLU A 153 -8.60 4.57 19.04
CA GLU A 153 -8.77 3.66 20.17
C GLU A 153 -9.39 2.34 19.71
N PHE A 154 -8.72 1.22 19.96
CA PHE A 154 -9.27 -0.10 19.70
C PHE A 154 -10.22 -0.51 20.84
N ALA A 155 -11.39 -1.04 20.50
CA ALA A 155 -12.45 -1.31 21.47
C ALA A 155 -12.14 -2.45 22.46
N LEU A 156 -11.08 -3.23 22.24
CA LEU A 156 -10.71 -4.36 23.09
C LEU A 156 -9.29 -4.22 23.62
N THR A 157 -9.09 -4.61 24.86
CA THR A 157 -7.76 -4.86 25.43
C THR A 157 -7.18 -6.17 24.88
N GLU A 158 -5.86 -6.34 24.95
CA GLU A 158 -5.20 -7.60 24.55
C GLU A 158 -5.76 -8.81 25.33
N THR A 159 -6.05 -8.63 26.61
CA THR A 159 -6.62 -9.70 27.46
C THR A 159 -8.04 -10.09 27.03
N GLU A 160 -8.88 -9.13 26.70
CA GLU A 160 -10.24 -9.38 26.18
C GLU A 160 -10.18 -10.06 24.82
N TYR A 161 -9.30 -9.58 23.95
CA TYR A 161 -9.08 -10.19 22.64
C TYR A 161 -8.63 -11.65 22.78
N ALA A 162 -7.65 -11.93 23.63
CA ALA A 162 -7.17 -13.31 23.88
C ALA A 162 -8.29 -14.24 24.39
N ARG A 163 -9.19 -13.73 25.24
CA ARG A 163 -10.35 -14.49 25.70
C ARG A 163 -11.30 -14.88 24.56
N ARG A 164 -11.53 -13.94 23.59
CA ARG A 164 -12.34 -14.22 22.41
C ARG A 164 -11.69 -15.27 21.51
N ILE A 165 -10.36 -15.18 21.32
CA ILE A 165 -9.60 -16.18 20.55
C ILE A 165 -9.69 -17.57 21.20
N ALA A 166 -9.61 -17.65 22.53
CA ALA A 166 -9.77 -18.91 23.24
C ALA A 166 -11.15 -19.55 23.00
N ALA A 167 -12.24 -18.77 22.99
CA ALA A 167 -13.57 -19.27 22.65
C ALA A 167 -13.64 -19.79 21.20
N ILE A 168 -13.00 -19.10 20.24
CA ILE A 168 -12.93 -19.55 18.85
C ILE A 168 -12.18 -20.89 18.76
N HIS A 169 -11.07 -21.05 19.46
CA HIS A 169 -10.32 -22.31 19.49
C HIS A 169 -11.18 -23.48 20.04
N GLU A 170 -12.04 -23.25 21.05
CA GLU A 170 -12.96 -24.27 21.52
C GLU A 170 -13.96 -24.70 20.43
N TRP A 171 -14.53 -23.75 19.68
CA TRP A 171 -15.42 -24.06 18.57
C TRP A 171 -14.72 -24.80 17.42
N ILE A 172 -13.46 -24.45 17.14
CA ILE A 172 -12.66 -25.18 16.14
C ILE A 172 -12.39 -26.60 16.60
N ARG A 173 -12.03 -26.83 17.91
CA ARG A 173 -11.81 -28.17 18.48
C ARG A 173 -13.08 -29.00 18.51
N ALA A 174 -14.23 -28.35 18.72
CA ALA A 174 -15.55 -29.01 18.67
C ALA A 174 -15.98 -29.38 17.24
N GLY A 175 -15.27 -28.85 16.20
CA GLY A 175 -15.60 -29.11 14.80
C GLY A 175 -16.71 -28.22 14.25
N ASP A 176 -17.08 -27.15 14.95
CA ASP A 176 -18.08 -26.19 14.49
C ASP A 176 -17.62 -25.41 13.27
N VAL A 177 -16.35 -24.97 13.27
CA VAL A 177 -15.72 -24.20 12.18
C VAL A 177 -14.26 -24.60 12.01
N TYR A 178 -13.70 -24.38 10.83
CA TYR A 178 -12.26 -24.52 10.54
C TYR A 178 -11.51 -23.21 10.71
N GLN A 179 -12.19 -22.12 10.41
CA GLN A 179 -11.70 -20.75 10.53
C GLN A 179 -12.87 -19.83 10.89
N LEU A 180 -12.58 -18.79 11.68
CA LEU A 180 -13.52 -17.72 11.99
C LEU A 180 -12.80 -16.37 11.93
N ASN A 181 -13.36 -15.41 11.18
CA ASN A 181 -12.87 -14.03 11.19
C ASN A 181 -13.50 -13.26 12.35
N PHE A 182 -12.69 -12.97 13.36
CA PHE A 182 -13.09 -12.14 14.50
C PHE A 182 -12.68 -10.69 14.27
N THR A 183 -13.60 -9.76 14.53
CA THR A 183 -13.38 -8.33 14.33
C THR A 183 -13.87 -7.50 15.52
N ALA A 184 -13.26 -6.31 15.67
CA ALA A 184 -13.73 -5.30 16.61
C ALA A 184 -13.53 -3.90 16.03
N PRO A 185 -14.33 -2.91 16.45
CA PRO A 185 -14.21 -1.54 15.95
C PRO A 185 -13.03 -0.81 16.59
N MET A 186 -12.43 0.07 15.80
CA MET A 186 -11.54 1.12 16.25
C MET A 186 -12.27 2.46 16.08
N ARG A 187 -12.20 3.33 17.08
CA ARG A 187 -12.85 4.66 17.08
C ARG A 187 -11.82 5.75 17.07
N PHE A 188 -12.11 6.84 16.39
CA PHE A 188 -11.20 7.99 16.29
C PHE A 188 -11.99 9.27 16.03
N GLU A 189 -11.39 10.40 16.40
CA GLU A 189 -11.87 11.71 16.01
C GLU A 189 -11.33 12.08 14.63
N VAL A 190 -12.17 12.64 13.76
CA VAL A 190 -11.80 13.03 12.40
C VAL A 190 -11.21 14.44 12.44
N PRO A 191 -9.92 14.63 12.21
CA PRO A 191 -9.33 15.95 12.19
C PRO A 191 -9.60 16.60 10.83
N GLY A 192 -10.49 17.58 10.78
CA GLY A 192 -10.74 18.40 9.61
C GLY A 192 -11.58 17.72 8.53
N SER A 193 -11.18 17.84 7.26
CA SER A 193 -11.95 17.44 6.07
C SER A 193 -11.81 15.95 5.75
N ALA A 194 -12.92 15.28 5.45
CA ALA A 194 -12.93 13.89 4.99
C ALA A 194 -12.21 13.74 3.62
N ALA A 195 -12.29 14.75 2.76
CA ALA A 195 -11.57 14.78 1.48
C ALA A 195 -10.05 14.82 1.69
N ALA A 196 -9.56 15.63 2.62
CA ALA A 196 -8.15 15.70 2.97
C ALA A 196 -7.67 14.37 3.59
N LEU A 197 -8.47 13.81 4.51
CA LEU A 197 -8.20 12.49 5.10
C LEU A 197 -8.13 11.40 4.04
N TYR A 198 -9.12 11.33 3.13
CA TYR A 198 -9.13 10.35 2.04
C TYR A 198 -7.90 10.50 1.15
N SER A 199 -7.58 11.71 0.72
CA SER A 199 -6.41 11.98 -0.14
C SER A 199 -5.10 11.51 0.51
N ARG A 200 -4.89 11.80 1.80
CA ARG A 200 -3.70 11.36 2.54
C ARG A 200 -3.59 9.85 2.66
N LEU A 201 -4.68 9.20 3.09
CA LEU A 201 -4.70 7.75 3.24
C LEU A 201 -4.56 7.05 1.88
N ARG A 202 -5.14 7.63 0.83
CA ARG A 202 -5.04 7.11 -0.54
C ARG A 202 -3.62 7.16 -1.09
N ALA A 203 -2.88 8.24 -0.80
CA ALA A 203 -1.47 8.36 -1.17
C ALA A 203 -0.59 7.31 -0.47
N ARG A 204 -0.88 6.99 0.79
CA ARG A 204 -0.17 5.96 1.58
C ARG A 204 -0.52 4.55 1.15
N GLN A 205 -1.79 4.32 0.81
CA GLN A 205 -2.30 3.00 0.39
C GLN A 205 -2.97 3.08 -0.98
N PRO A 206 -2.21 3.08 -2.06
CA PRO A 206 -2.77 2.91 -3.39
C PRO A 206 -3.31 1.47 -3.53
N VAL A 207 -4.63 1.33 -3.47
CA VAL A 207 -5.35 0.06 -3.58
C VAL A 207 -6.19 0.01 -4.86
N ASP A 208 -6.61 -1.18 -5.27
CA ASP A 208 -7.32 -1.36 -6.54
C ASP A 208 -8.80 -0.96 -6.46
N PHE A 209 -9.41 -1.01 -5.27
CA PHE A 209 -10.84 -0.78 -5.07
C PHE A 209 -11.09 0.25 -3.97
N GLY A 210 -10.50 1.46 -4.12
CA GLY A 210 -10.80 2.59 -3.26
C GLY A 210 -12.21 3.12 -3.48
N ALA A 211 -12.83 3.72 -2.45
CA ALA A 211 -14.12 4.35 -2.56
C ALA A 211 -14.27 5.53 -1.58
N PHE A 212 -14.89 6.60 -2.05
CA PHE A 212 -15.29 7.72 -1.21
C PHE A 212 -16.75 8.04 -1.51
N LEU A 213 -17.61 7.90 -0.49
CA LEU A 213 -19.06 8.10 -0.61
C LEU A 213 -19.53 9.17 0.36
N HIS A 214 -20.37 10.08 -0.13
CA HIS A 214 -21.19 10.97 0.69
C HIS A 214 -22.65 10.51 0.56
N TRP A 215 -23.07 9.58 1.40
CA TRP A 215 -24.35 8.92 1.25
C TRP A 215 -25.51 9.60 2.00
N GLN A 216 -25.19 10.33 3.08
CA GLN A 216 -26.18 11.08 3.91
C GLN A 216 -25.50 12.32 4.49
N PRO A 217 -26.24 13.39 4.84
CA PRO A 217 -25.69 14.55 5.54
C PRO A 217 -24.84 14.12 6.74
N ASN A 218 -23.63 14.66 6.85
CA ASN A 218 -22.60 14.34 7.85
C ASN A 218 -22.03 12.91 7.80
N CYS A 219 -22.57 12.01 6.99
CA CYS A 219 -22.09 10.62 6.91
C CYS A 219 -21.27 10.38 5.64
N ARG A 220 -20.06 9.85 5.82
CA ARG A 220 -19.11 9.54 4.75
C ARG A 220 -18.56 8.13 4.92
N ILE A 221 -18.25 7.48 3.80
CA ILE A 221 -17.54 6.20 3.80
C ILE A 221 -16.25 6.40 3.00
N LEU A 222 -15.12 6.08 3.62
CA LEU A 222 -13.80 6.09 3.00
C LEU A 222 -13.25 4.66 3.00
N SER A 223 -13.18 4.03 1.84
CA SER A 223 -12.72 2.64 1.71
C SER A 223 -11.39 2.57 0.96
N PHE A 224 -10.46 1.79 1.50
CA PHE A 224 -9.13 1.52 0.94
C PHE A 224 -8.96 0.01 0.70
N SER A 225 -9.98 -0.60 0.10
CA SER A 225 -10.02 -2.04 -0.11
C SER A 225 -9.06 -2.50 -1.20
N PRO A 226 -8.23 -3.51 -0.92
CA PRO A 226 -7.42 -4.18 -1.94
C PRO A 226 -8.16 -5.32 -2.63
N GLU A 227 -9.32 -5.78 -2.11
CA GLU A 227 -9.92 -7.05 -2.46
C GLU A 227 -11.16 -6.90 -3.35
N LEU A 228 -11.15 -7.61 -4.48
CA LEU A 228 -12.33 -7.76 -5.34
C LEU A 228 -13.27 -8.80 -4.73
N PHE A 229 -14.49 -8.38 -4.41
CA PHE A 229 -15.54 -9.33 -4.03
C PHE A 229 -16.00 -10.10 -5.26
N PHE A 230 -16.55 -9.40 -6.26
CA PHE A 230 -16.78 -9.95 -7.59
C PHE A 230 -16.87 -8.85 -8.66
N ARG A 231 -16.62 -9.26 -9.91
CA ARG A 231 -16.89 -8.49 -11.12
C ARG A 231 -17.73 -9.33 -12.07
N ILE A 232 -18.73 -8.71 -12.68
CA ILE A 232 -19.49 -9.30 -13.76
C ILE A 232 -19.27 -8.44 -15.00
N ASP A 233 -18.81 -9.06 -16.07
CA ASP A 233 -18.72 -8.47 -17.39
C ASP A 233 -19.85 -9.05 -18.23
N ASP A 234 -20.63 -8.16 -18.87
CA ASP A 234 -21.78 -8.51 -19.73
C ASP A 234 -21.50 -7.99 -21.14
N ASP A 235 -21.35 -8.91 -22.09
CA ASP A 235 -21.12 -8.58 -23.50
C ASP A 235 -22.40 -8.70 -24.34
N GLY A 236 -23.55 -8.92 -23.70
CA GLY A 236 -24.86 -9.11 -24.29
C GLY A 236 -25.15 -10.56 -24.75
N ALA A 237 -24.13 -11.41 -24.85
CA ALA A 237 -24.25 -12.83 -25.15
C ALA A 237 -23.98 -13.71 -23.94
N THR A 238 -22.97 -13.33 -23.17
CA THR A 238 -22.54 -14.04 -21.94
C THR A 238 -22.34 -13.09 -20.79
N ARG A 239 -22.65 -13.56 -19.58
CA ARG A 239 -22.35 -12.86 -18.32
C ARG A 239 -21.30 -13.65 -17.57
N ARG A 240 -20.08 -13.13 -17.56
CA ARG A 240 -18.95 -13.75 -16.85
C ARG A 240 -18.75 -13.10 -15.49
N ILE A 241 -18.75 -13.91 -14.45
CA ILE A 241 -18.42 -13.48 -13.09
C ILE A 241 -17.00 -13.90 -12.72
N VAL A 242 -16.26 -12.98 -12.10
CA VAL A 242 -14.88 -13.19 -11.61
C VAL A 242 -14.81 -12.76 -10.15
N THR A 243 -14.16 -13.52 -9.33
CA THR A 243 -13.84 -13.19 -7.93
C THR A 243 -12.37 -13.42 -7.66
N ARG A 244 -11.79 -12.63 -6.74
CA ARG A 244 -10.35 -12.65 -6.49
C ARG A 244 -10.04 -12.59 -5.00
N PRO A 245 -10.24 -13.71 -4.28
CA PRO A 245 -9.94 -13.77 -2.85
C PRO A 245 -8.45 -13.59 -2.57
N MET A 246 -8.16 -12.98 -1.43
CA MET A 246 -6.81 -12.68 -0.95
C MET A 246 -6.55 -13.37 0.39
N LYS A 247 -5.55 -14.25 0.45
CA LYS A 247 -5.07 -14.89 1.68
C LYS A 247 -3.58 -15.14 1.57
N GLY A 248 -2.85 -14.84 2.63
CA GLY A 248 -1.40 -14.91 2.69
C GLY A 248 -0.77 -13.55 2.44
N THR A 249 -0.05 -13.05 3.45
CA THR A 249 0.61 -11.74 3.43
C THR A 249 2.04 -11.88 3.94
N ALA A 250 2.97 -11.18 3.31
CA ALA A 250 4.34 -11.09 3.78
C ALA A 250 4.85 -9.64 3.69
N PRO A 251 5.74 -9.21 4.58
CA PRO A 251 6.36 -7.89 4.47
C PRO A 251 7.21 -7.80 3.20
N ARG A 252 7.50 -6.57 2.76
CA ARG A 252 8.49 -6.33 1.73
C ARG A 252 9.89 -6.61 2.26
N GLY A 253 10.74 -7.16 1.44
CA GLY A 253 12.17 -7.29 1.75
C GLY A 253 12.86 -5.92 1.76
N ARG A 254 13.99 -5.79 2.47
CA ARG A 254 14.76 -4.56 2.58
C ARG A 254 15.53 -4.26 1.29
N THR A 255 16.01 -5.32 0.64
CA THR A 255 16.70 -5.28 -0.65
C THR A 255 15.88 -5.99 -1.72
N THR A 256 16.12 -5.71 -2.99
CA THR A 256 15.44 -6.39 -4.10
C THR A 256 15.66 -7.91 -4.10
N ARG A 257 16.82 -8.39 -3.64
CA ARG A 257 17.11 -9.82 -3.49
C ARG A 257 16.20 -10.43 -2.43
N GLU A 258 16.24 -9.87 -1.20
CA GLU A 258 15.41 -10.33 -0.07
C GLU A 258 13.91 -10.26 -0.43
N ASP A 259 13.49 -9.20 -1.12
CA ASP A 259 12.12 -9.00 -1.56
C ASP A 259 11.64 -10.09 -2.53
N ARG A 260 12.49 -10.50 -3.47
CA ARG A 260 12.22 -11.63 -4.37
C ARG A 260 12.20 -12.98 -3.65
N GLU A 261 13.06 -13.16 -2.66
CA GLU A 261 13.10 -14.38 -1.83
C GLU A 261 11.84 -14.50 -0.98
N ILE A 262 11.37 -13.41 -0.37
CA ILE A 262 10.12 -13.37 0.38
C ILE A 262 8.91 -13.67 -0.53
N ALA A 263 8.88 -13.09 -1.73
CA ALA A 263 7.80 -13.39 -2.69
C ALA A 263 7.77 -14.87 -3.09
N LYS A 264 8.94 -15.46 -3.34
CA LYS A 264 9.06 -16.91 -3.61
C LYS A 264 8.68 -17.76 -2.42
N TRP A 265 9.10 -17.35 -1.22
CA TRP A 265 8.71 -18.03 0.00
C TRP A 265 7.19 -18.02 0.17
N LEU A 266 6.56 -16.85 0.08
CA LEU A 266 5.11 -16.72 0.21
C LEU A 266 4.36 -17.61 -0.79
N HIS A 267 4.82 -17.64 -2.06
CA HIS A 267 4.23 -18.50 -3.09
C HIS A 267 4.27 -20.00 -2.73
N ASN A 268 5.31 -20.44 -2.01
CA ASN A 268 5.55 -21.86 -1.71
C ASN A 268 5.14 -22.25 -0.27
N ASP A 269 4.79 -21.29 0.58
CA ASP A 269 4.50 -21.56 1.98
C ASP A 269 3.23 -22.41 2.15
N ALA A 270 3.37 -23.56 2.77
CA ALA A 270 2.31 -24.56 2.89
C ALA A 270 1.10 -24.02 3.67
N LYS A 271 1.31 -23.23 4.73
CA LYS A 271 0.24 -22.64 5.55
C LYS A 271 -0.58 -21.66 4.73
N ASN A 272 0.07 -20.65 4.13
CA ASN A 272 -0.62 -19.63 3.34
C ASN A 272 -1.35 -20.23 2.14
N ARG A 273 -0.77 -21.24 1.49
CA ARG A 273 -1.44 -21.98 0.41
C ARG A 273 -2.67 -22.73 0.88
N SER A 274 -2.60 -23.41 2.03
CA SER A 274 -3.74 -24.16 2.59
C SER A 274 -4.90 -23.22 2.93
N GLU A 275 -4.62 -22.09 3.57
CA GLU A 275 -5.62 -21.05 3.87
C GLU A 275 -6.24 -20.48 2.58
N ASN A 276 -5.41 -20.22 1.56
CA ASN A 276 -5.89 -19.71 0.28
C ASN A 276 -6.79 -20.72 -0.43
N VAL A 277 -6.40 -22.00 -0.51
CA VAL A 277 -7.22 -23.08 -1.10
C VAL A 277 -8.57 -23.21 -0.41
N MET A 278 -8.61 -23.12 0.92
CA MET A 278 -9.87 -23.20 1.66
C MET A 278 -10.86 -22.10 1.23
N ILE A 279 -10.37 -20.87 1.03
CA ILE A 279 -11.21 -19.77 0.56
C ILE A 279 -11.58 -19.94 -0.92
N VAL A 280 -10.66 -20.41 -1.76
CA VAL A 280 -10.95 -20.74 -3.17
C VAL A 280 -12.06 -21.78 -3.27
N ASP A 281 -12.03 -22.84 -2.47
CA ASP A 281 -13.08 -23.87 -2.48
C ASP A 281 -14.43 -23.34 -2.00
N LEU A 282 -14.43 -22.47 -0.98
CA LEU A 282 -15.64 -21.78 -0.53
C LEU A 282 -16.24 -20.93 -1.66
N VAL A 283 -15.42 -20.13 -2.32
CA VAL A 283 -15.85 -19.28 -3.45
C VAL A 283 -16.32 -20.10 -4.65
N ARG A 284 -15.65 -21.21 -4.97
CA ARG A 284 -16.09 -22.14 -6.03
C ARG A 284 -17.47 -22.71 -5.74
N ASN A 285 -17.72 -23.10 -4.47
CA ASN A 285 -19.03 -23.58 -4.03
C ASN A 285 -20.10 -22.48 -4.18
N ASP A 286 -19.79 -21.26 -3.75
CA ASP A 286 -20.71 -20.12 -3.84
C ASP A 286 -21.04 -19.78 -5.30
N LEU A 287 -20.02 -19.70 -6.18
CA LEU A 287 -20.21 -19.50 -7.62
C LEU A 287 -21.01 -20.63 -8.27
N GLY A 288 -20.78 -21.89 -7.85
CA GLY A 288 -21.51 -23.04 -8.38
C GLY A 288 -23.04 -22.94 -8.22
N ARG A 289 -23.51 -22.14 -7.25
CA ARG A 289 -24.96 -21.91 -7.03
C ARG A 289 -25.63 -21.07 -8.12
N VAL A 290 -24.86 -20.24 -8.83
CA VAL A 290 -25.35 -19.31 -9.86
C VAL A 290 -24.74 -19.54 -11.24
N ALA A 291 -23.70 -20.34 -11.33
CA ALA A 291 -22.96 -20.62 -12.55
C ALA A 291 -23.65 -21.65 -13.46
N GLN A 292 -23.36 -21.60 -14.73
CA GLN A 292 -23.61 -22.70 -15.66
C GLN A 292 -22.81 -23.93 -15.21
N THR A 293 -23.42 -25.11 -15.32
CA THR A 293 -22.76 -26.36 -14.92
C THR A 293 -21.48 -26.57 -15.72
N GLY A 294 -20.36 -26.78 -14.99
CA GLY A 294 -19.04 -27.02 -15.59
C GLY A 294 -18.29 -25.76 -16.01
N SER A 295 -18.84 -24.55 -15.78
CA SER A 295 -18.17 -23.28 -16.15
C SER A 295 -17.26 -22.72 -15.05
N VAL A 296 -17.39 -23.17 -13.80
CA VAL A 296 -16.55 -22.68 -12.69
C VAL A 296 -15.11 -23.13 -12.90
N ARG A 297 -14.19 -22.16 -12.98
CA ARG A 297 -12.76 -22.38 -13.22
C ARG A 297 -11.91 -21.59 -12.23
N VAL A 298 -10.81 -22.19 -11.81
CA VAL A 298 -9.73 -21.48 -11.12
C VAL A 298 -8.72 -21.11 -12.21
N GLU A 299 -8.60 -19.82 -12.48
CA GLU A 299 -7.72 -19.31 -13.55
C GLU A 299 -6.29 -19.18 -13.08
N GLU A 300 -6.14 -18.68 -11.83
CA GLU A 300 -4.85 -18.51 -11.20
C GLU A 300 -4.92 -18.97 -9.74
N LEU A 301 -3.92 -19.71 -9.29
CA LEU A 301 -3.72 -20.10 -7.90
C LEU A 301 -2.41 -19.53 -7.38
N PHE A 302 -2.46 -18.97 -6.16
CA PHE A 302 -1.28 -18.52 -5.42
C PHE A 302 -0.45 -17.44 -6.12
N SER A 303 -1.06 -16.60 -6.92
CA SER A 303 -0.39 -15.44 -7.52
C SER A 303 0.08 -14.50 -6.40
N VAL A 304 1.37 -14.13 -6.41
CA VAL A 304 1.93 -13.22 -5.41
C VAL A 304 2.08 -11.84 -6.02
N GLU A 305 1.33 -10.90 -5.47
CA GLU A 305 1.26 -9.54 -5.94
C GLU A 305 2.03 -8.58 -5.06
N ARG A 306 2.69 -7.63 -5.71
CA ARG A 306 3.46 -6.61 -5.04
C ARG A 306 2.60 -5.39 -4.71
N TYR A 307 2.50 -5.07 -3.42
CA TYR A 307 1.99 -3.79 -2.93
C TYR A 307 3.14 -2.92 -2.41
N PRO A 308 2.95 -1.61 -2.22
CA PRO A 308 4.03 -0.74 -1.74
C PRO A 308 4.65 -1.17 -0.41
N THR A 309 3.85 -1.73 0.50
CA THR A 309 4.25 -2.09 1.86
C THR A 309 4.34 -3.58 2.13
N LEU A 310 3.77 -4.43 1.26
CA LEU A 310 3.66 -5.88 1.49
C LEU A 310 3.57 -6.68 0.18
N TRP A 311 3.75 -7.99 0.30
CA TRP A 311 3.36 -9.00 -0.68
C TRP A 311 2.04 -9.62 -0.29
N GLN A 312 1.16 -9.87 -1.25
CA GLN A 312 -0.15 -10.47 -1.04
C GLN A 312 -0.35 -11.67 -1.98
N MET A 313 -0.79 -12.79 -1.44
CA MET A 313 -1.19 -13.94 -2.24
C MET A 313 -2.66 -13.82 -2.63
N THR A 314 -2.95 -14.02 -3.91
CA THR A 314 -4.30 -13.96 -4.49
C THR A 314 -4.56 -15.22 -5.31
N SER A 315 -5.83 -15.53 -5.52
CA SER A 315 -6.28 -16.55 -6.49
C SER A 315 -7.48 -16.01 -7.26
N THR A 316 -7.62 -16.39 -8.53
CA THR A 316 -8.70 -15.93 -9.40
C THR A 316 -9.62 -17.07 -9.73
N VAL A 317 -10.92 -16.91 -9.45
CA VAL A 317 -11.97 -17.87 -9.80
C VAL A 317 -13.01 -17.19 -10.67
N SER A 318 -13.41 -17.85 -11.76
CA SER A 318 -14.42 -17.32 -12.68
C SER A 318 -15.49 -18.35 -13.00
N ALA A 319 -16.61 -17.86 -13.48
CA ALA A 319 -17.70 -18.69 -14.01
C ALA A 319 -18.55 -17.92 -15.03
N GLU A 320 -19.29 -18.64 -15.85
CA GLU A 320 -20.38 -18.09 -16.65
C GLU A 320 -21.68 -18.19 -15.85
N LEU A 321 -22.42 -17.08 -15.73
CA LEU A 321 -23.71 -17.07 -15.05
C LEU A 321 -24.77 -17.80 -15.86
N ARG A 322 -25.67 -18.54 -15.20
CA ARG A 322 -26.82 -19.14 -15.87
C ARG A 322 -27.75 -18.06 -16.41
N PRO A 323 -28.42 -18.28 -17.57
CA PRO A 323 -29.46 -17.41 -18.03
C PRO A 323 -30.55 -17.19 -16.97
N GLY A 324 -31.03 -15.96 -16.83
CA GLY A 324 -32.09 -15.60 -15.90
C GLY A 324 -31.67 -15.42 -14.43
N VAL A 325 -30.41 -15.59 -14.08
CA VAL A 325 -29.89 -15.27 -12.72
C VAL A 325 -29.87 -13.75 -12.54
N GLY A 326 -30.67 -13.25 -11.58
CA GLY A 326 -30.71 -11.83 -11.19
C GLY A 326 -29.60 -11.46 -10.19
N PHE A 327 -29.44 -10.15 -9.94
CA PHE A 327 -28.46 -9.67 -8.96
C PHE A 327 -28.80 -10.14 -7.53
N HIS A 328 -30.08 -10.21 -7.19
CA HIS A 328 -30.51 -10.76 -5.89
C HIS A 328 -30.00 -12.18 -5.68
N ASP A 329 -30.08 -13.05 -6.70
CA ASP A 329 -29.60 -14.43 -6.61
C ASP A 329 -28.09 -14.51 -6.46
N ILE A 330 -27.35 -13.62 -7.15
CA ILE A 330 -25.89 -13.53 -7.05
C ILE A 330 -25.49 -13.14 -5.63
N PHE A 331 -26.08 -12.09 -5.06
CA PHE A 331 -25.81 -11.68 -3.68
C PHE A 331 -26.22 -12.78 -2.68
N ARG A 332 -27.36 -13.42 -2.85
CA ARG A 332 -27.78 -14.55 -2.01
C ARG A 332 -26.81 -15.74 -2.05
N ALA A 333 -26.12 -15.94 -3.16
CA ALA A 333 -25.13 -17.00 -3.29
C ALA A 333 -23.77 -16.63 -2.67
N LEU A 334 -23.31 -15.41 -2.88
CA LEU A 334 -21.93 -14.99 -2.58
C LEU A 334 -21.80 -14.19 -1.28
N PHE A 335 -22.81 -13.36 -0.93
CA PHE A 335 -22.70 -12.40 0.17
C PHE A 335 -22.97 -13.03 1.56
N PRO A 336 -22.21 -12.63 2.58
CA PRO A 336 -21.00 -11.84 2.50
C PRO A 336 -19.82 -12.67 1.99
N CYS A 337 -18.72 -12.00 1.64
CA CYS A 337 -17.53 -12.69 1.12
C CYS A 337 -17.02 -13.74 2.13
N GLY A 338 -16.64 -14.92 1.63
CA GLY A 338 -16.13 -16.00 2.48
C GLY A 338 -14.82 -15.66 3.19
N SER A 339 -13.97 -14.82 2.57
CA SER A 339 -12.68 -14.42 3.11
C SER A 339 -12.76 -13.63 4.42
N ILE A 340 -13.92 -13.00 4.69
CA ILE A 340 -14.14 -12.14 5.88
C ILE A 340 -15.14 -12.74 6.88
N THR A 341 -15.58 -13.98 6.69
CA THR A 341 -16.49 -14.70 7.59
C THR A 341 -15.83 -15.91 8.21
N GLY A 342 -15.76 -17.01 7.53
CA GLY A 342 -15.16 -18.25 7.98
C GLY A 342 -15.76 -19.46 7.25
N ALA A 343 -15.35 -20.63 7.66
CA ALA A 343 -15.76 -21.89 7.04
C ALA A 343 -16.18 -22.92 8.10
N PRO A 344 -17.40 -23.50 8.03
CA PRO A 344 -18.50 -23.23 7.09
C PRO A 344 -19.15 -21.84 7.31
N LYS A 345 -19.51 -21.13 6.20
CA LYS A 345 -19.93 -19.73 6.24
C LYS A 345 -21.08 -19.43 7.22
N VAL A 346 -22.19 -20.14 7.13
CA VAL A 346 -23.38 -19.89 7.96
C VAL A 346 -23.07 -20.10 9.45
N ARG A 347 -22.37 -21.18 9.78
CA ARG A 347 -21.99 -21.43 11.18
C ARG A 347 -21.02 -20.38 11.72
N ALA A 348 -20.03 -20.02 10.93
CA ALA A 348 -19.11 -18.93 11.29
C ALA A 348 -19.85 -17.61 11.56
N MET A 349 -20.84 -17.25 10.74
CA MET A 349 -21.62 -16.02 10.94
C MET A 349 -22.45 -16.06 12.22
N GLN A 350 -23.05 -17.21 12.59
CA GLN A 350 -23.74 -17.38 13.88
C GLN A 350 -22.80 -17.10 15.04
N LEU A 351 -21.61 -17.71 15.02
CA LEU A 351 -20.61 -17.55 16.08
C LEU A 351 -20.05 -16.12 16.13
N ILE A 352 -19.88 -15.46 14.98
CA ILE A 352 -19.52 -14.04 14.91
C ILE A 352 -20.58 -13.19 15.62
N ALA A 353 -21.86 -13.43 15.38
CA ALA A 353 -22.96 -12.68 16.01
C ALA A 353 -23.01 -12.89 17.53
N GLU A 354 -22.61 -14.08 18.03
CA GLU A 354 -22.48 -14.35 19.46
C GLU A 354 -21.26 -13.65 20.07
N LEU A 355 -20.15 -13.61 19.32
CA LEU A 355 -18.84 -13.21 19.84
C LEU A 355 -18.59 -11.70 19.80
N GLU A 356 -19.01 -11.03 18.73
CA GLU A 356 -18.79 -9.58 18.53
C GLU A 356 -19.83 -8.75 19.30
N ASP A 357 -19.43 -7.64 19.88
CA ASP A 357 -20.28 -6.81 20.74
C ASP A 357 -21.11 -5.76 19.97
N SER A 358 -20.75 -5.48 18.72
CA SER A 358 -21.39 -4.46 17.86
C SER A 358 -21.64 -4.99 16.44
N PRO A 359 -22.60 -4.43 15.71
CA PRO A 359 -22.72 -4.70 14.27
C PRO A 359 -21.48 -4.17 13.52
N ARG A 360 -21.20 -4.78 12.38
CA ARG A 360 -20.05 -4.44 11.54
C ARG A 360 -20.26 -3.23 10.64
N GLY A 361 -21.54 -2.93 10.29
CA GLY A 361 -21.90 -1.85 9.38
C GLY A 361 -21.44 -2.11 7.95
N VAL A 362 -20.89 -1.09 7.29
CA VAL A 362 -20.37 -1.23 5.93
C VAL A 362 -19.08 -2.04 5.90
N TYR A 363 -18.30 -2.02 7.00
CA TYR A 363 -17.12 -2.86 7.13
C TYR A 363 -17.46 -4.34 6.95
N THR A 364 -16.68 -5.04 6.12
CA THR A 364 -16.94 -6.43 5.68
C THR A 364 -18.24 -6.66 4.88
N GLY A 365 -18.94 -5.60 4.53
CA GLY A 365 -19.97 -5.58 3.50
C GLY A 365 -19.35 -5.48 2.10
N ALA A 366 -20.04 -4.79 1.20
CA ALA A 366 -19.58 -4.58 -0.17
C ALA A 366 -19.89 -3.16 -0.67
N ILE A 367 -18.93 -2.53 -1.34
CA ILE A 367 -19.08 -1.23 -1.99
C ILE A 367 -18.83 -1.40 -3.48
N GLY A 368 -19.66 -0.81 -4.32
CA GLY A 368 -19.48 -0.96 -5.75
C GLY A 368 -20.56 -0.31 -6.60
N PHE A 369 -20.67 -0.79 -7.82
CA PHE A 369 -21.64 -0.27 -8.77
C PHE A 369 -22.24 -1.36 -9.68
N PHE A 370 -23.40 -1.05 -10.18
CA PHE A 370 -24.07 -1.73 -11.27
C PHE A 370 -24.11 -0.83 -12.51
N SER A 371 -23.85 -1.37 -13.68
CA SER A 371 -24.07 -0.72 -14.97
C SER A 371 -24.54 -1.73 -16.00
N PRO A 372 -25.11 -1.33 -17.14
CA PRO A 372 -25.59 -2.24 -18.16
C PRO A 372 -24.54 -3.20 -18.73
N TRP A 373 -23.26 -2.85 -18.64
CA TRP A 373 -22.14 -3.62 -19.23
C TRP A 373 -21.20 -4.23 -18.20
N GLN A 374 -21.24 -3.76 -16.95
CA GLN A 374 -20.34 -4.23 -15.91
C GLN A 374 -20.92 -3.99 -14.51
N THR A 375 -20.71 -4.95 -13.63
CA THR A 375 -20.99 -4.82 -12.21
C THR A 375 -19.72 -5.13 -11.43
N VAL A 376 -19.33 -4.29 -10.47
CA VAL A 376 -18.12 -4.52 -9.68
C VAL A 376 -18.36 -4.15 -8.23
N PHE A 377 -17.97 -5.05 -7.32
CA PHE A 377 -18.02 -4.84 -5.89
C PHE A 377 -16.70 -5.23 -5.23
N ASN A 378 -16.25 -4.43 -4.28
CA ASN A 378 -15.14 -4.77 -3.40
C ASN A 378 -15.65 -5.49 -2.14
N VAL A 379 -14.75 -6.13 -1.40
CA VAL A 379 -14.96 -6.45 0.01
C VAL A 379 -14.61 -5.20 0.83
N ALA A 380 -15.56 -4.64 1.56
CA ALA A 380 -15.38 -3.37 2.27
C ALA A 380 -14.48 -3.53 3.52
N ILE A 381 -13.20 -3.84 3.31
CA ILE A 381 -12.16 -3.86 4.36
C ILE A 381 -11.29 -2.60 4.27
N ARG A 382 -10.58 -2.27 5.36
CA ARG A 382 -9.87 -0.98 5.49
C ARG A 382 -10.80 0.19 5.17
N THR A 383 -11.99 0.13 5.72
CA THR A 383 -13.08 1.04 5.46
C THR A 383 -13.40 1.84 6.72
N LEU A 384 -13.47 3.14 6.57
CA LEU A 384 -13.81 4.09 7.61
C LEU A 384 -15.24 4.57 7.37
N GLU A 385 -16.04 4.53 8.41
CA GLU A 385 -17.39 5.10 8.45
C GLU A 385 -17.33 6.35 9.31
N LEU A 386 -17.63 7.52 8.72
CA LEU A 386 -17.56 8.81 9.39
C LEU A 386 -18.98 9.33 9.64
N ASP A 387 -19.21 9.81 10.86
CA ASP A 387 -20.43 10.52 11.26
C ASP A 387 -20.04 11.82 11.99
N GLY A 388 -20.15 12.93 11.29
CA GLY A 388 -19.68 14.23 11.74
C GLY A 388 -18.19 14.22 12.09
N ALA A 389 -17.86 14.51 13.34
CA ALA A 389 -16.49 14.55 13.85
C ALA A 389 -15.92 13.18 14.26
N TRP A 390 -16.71 12.11 14.19
CA TRP A 390 -16.29 10.79 14.64
C TRP A 390 -16.15 9.82 13.48
N GLY A 391 -15.16 8.93 13.60
CA GLY A 391 -14.93 7.86 12.67
C GLY A 391 -14.85 6.50 13.35
N THR A 392 -15.28 5.48 12.64
CA THR A 392 -15.17 4.08 13.05
C THR A 392 -14.50 3.28 11.94
N MET A 393 -13.60 2.38 12.28
CA MET A 393 -12.98 1.43 11.37
C MET A 393 -12.99 0.04 12.00
N GLY A 394 -13.52 -0.94 11.31
CA GLY A 394 -13.41 -2.33 11.71
C GLY A 394 -12.01 -2.90 11.43
N VAL A 395 -11.45 -3.65 12.37
CA VAL A 395 -10.22 -4.41 12.21
C VAL A 395 -10.39 -5.81 12.78
N GLY A 396 -9.69 -6.79 12.21
CA GLY A 396 -9.80 -8.18 12.67
C GLY A 396 -8.83 -9.12 11.97
N SER A 397 -8.87 -10.37 12.40
CA SER A 397 -8.05 -11.45 11.84
C SER A 397 -8.84 -12.74 11.63
N GLY A 398 -8.32 -13.59 10.75
CA GLY A 398 -8.87 -14.92 10.49
C GLY A 398 -8.24 -15.96 11.37
N VAL A 399 -8.93 -16.36 12.45
CA VAL A 399 -8.45 -17.27 13.47
C VAL A 399 -8.59 -18.72 13.03
N VAL A 400 -7.50 -19.47 13.10
CA VAL A 400 -7.39 -20.92 12.90
C VAL A 400 -6.88 -21.58 14.18
N ILE A 401 -6.82 -22.91 14.20
CA ILE A 401 -6.42 -23.64 15.41
C ILE A 401 -5.01 -23.30 15.92
N ASP A 402 -4.12 -22.95 15.02
CA ASP A 402 -2.72 -22.61 15.34
C ASP A 402 -2.49 -21.10 15.55
N SER A 403 -3.56 -20.29 15.58
CA SER A 403 -3.44 -18.84 15.80
C SER A 403 -2.98 -18.54 17.23
N ASP A 404 -1.93 -17.72 17.37
CA ASP A 404 -1.48 -17.18 18.65
C ASP A 404 -2.22 -15.87 18.97
N PRO A 405 -2.91 -15.75 20.12
CA PRO A 405 -3.71 -14.59 20.45
C PRO A 405 -2.98 -13.27 20.43
N ALA A 406 -1.71 -13.25 20.90
CA ALA A 406 -0.91 -12.02 20.93
C ALA A 406 -0.42 -11.63 19.53
N GLN A 407 -0.18 -12.60 18.64
CA GLN A 407 0.15 -12.32 17.24
C GLN A 407 -1.06 -11.80 16.49
N GLU A 408 -2.22 -12.40 16.66
CA GLU A 408 -3.47 -11.96 16.03
C GLU A 408 -3.87 -10.54 16.49
N PHE A 409 -3.71 -10.22 17.77
CA PHE A 409 -3.95 -8.88 18.30
C PHE A 409 -3.01 -7.85 17.64
N ARG A 410 -1.71 -8.17 17.55
CA ARG A 410 -0.73 -7.31 16.85
C ARG A 410 -1.05 -7.15 15.37
N GLU A 411 -1.53 -8.21 14.71
CA GLU A 411 -1.97 -8.14 13.31
C GLU A 411 -3.15 -7.19 13.13
N CYS A 412 -4.11 -7.17 14.06
CA CYS A 412 -5.22 -6.21 14.05
C CYS A 412 -4.70 -4.77 14.13
N LEU A 413 -3.78 -4.48 15.06
CA LEU A 413 -3.18 -3.15 15.21
C LEU A 413 -2.36 -2.76 13.97
N LEU A 414 -1.61 -3.69 13.40
CA LEU A 414 -0.86 -3.47 12.16
C LEU A 414 -1.77 -3.15 10.97
N LYS A 415 -2.92 -3.81 10.87
CA LYS A 415 -3.93 -3.49 9.84
C LYS A 415 -4.51 -2.08 9.97
N ALA A 416 -4.48 -1.51 11.17
CA ALA A 416 -4.91 -0.14 11.45
C ALA A 416 -3.81 0.91 11.25
N GLU A 417 -2.55 0.50 11.12
CA GLU A 417 -1.40 1.41 11.07
C GLU A 417 -1.47 2.44 9.92
N PHE A 418 -2.12 2.09 8.80
CA PHE A 418 -2.31 3.06 7.73
C PHE A 418 -3.12 4.30 8.17
N LEU A 419 -3.99 4.15 9.16
CA LEU A 419 -4.75 5.23 9.79
C LEU A 419 -3.94 5.87 10.93
N THR A 420 -3.48 5.07 11.90
CA THR A 420 -2.78 5.52 13.11
C THR A 420 -1.37 6.04 12.84
N GLY A 421 -0.72 5.59 11.79
CA GLY A 421 0.58 6.12 11.34
C GLY A 421 0.51 7.59 10.87
N LEU A 422 -0.67 8.24 10.90
CA LEU A 422 -0.83 9.69 10.80
C LEU A 422 -0.56 10.41 12.13
N GLY A 423 -0.44 9.69 13.24
CA GLY A 423 -0.20 10.22 14.57
C GLY A 423 0.21 9.15 15.58
N ALA A 424 0.57 9.56 16.80
CA ALA A 424 0.95 8.63 17.86
C ALA A 424 -0.26 7.82 18.32
N CYS A 425 -0.13 6.50 18.33
CA CYS A 425 -1.10 5.64 18.99
C CYS A 425 -0.93 5.80 20.52
N ALA A 426 -1.94 6.31 21.21
CA ALA A 426 -2.03 6.25 22.66
C ALA A 426 -2.41 4.83 23.08
N ALA A 427 -1.49 3.89 22.93
CA ALA A 427 -1.58 2.56 23.51
C ALA A 427 -0.32 2.33 24.35
N THR A 428 -0.53 1.90 25.58
CA THR A 428 0.43 1.51 26.61
C THR A 428 1.80 1.05 26.11
N PRO A 429 2.90 1.35 26.82
CA PRO A 429 4.25 1.07 26.36
C PRO A 429 4.53 -0.44 26.45
N VAL A 430 4.35 -1.16 25.38
CA VAL A 430 4.85 -2.53 25.25
C VAL A 430 5.62 -2.66 23.95
N ALA A 431 6.92 -2.80 24.14
CA ALA A 431 7.91 -3.50 23.34
C ALA A 431 7.92 -3.28 21.81
N GLN A 432 9.02 -2.69 21.37
CA GLN A 432 9.69 -2.88 20.08
C GLN A 432 8.75 -3.19 18.90
N SER A 433 7.94 -2.22 18.50
CA SER A 433 7.25 -2.22 17.23
C SER A 433 8.30 -2.14 16.11
N VAL A 434 8.25 -3.08 15.19
CA VAL A 434 8.84 -2.91 13.86
C VAL A 434 8.18 -1.67 13.25
N ARG A 435 8.85 -0.53 13.32
CA ARG A 435 8.41 0.67 12.61
C ARG A 435 8.53 0.36 11.13
N ILE A 436 7.40 0.08 10.49
CA ILE A 436 7.32 0.15 9.03
C ILE A 436 7.45 1.64 8.73
N VAL A 437 8.65 2.05 8.33
CA VAL A 437 8.92 3.42 7.90
C VAL A 437 8.02 3.69 6.71
N SER A 438 7.03 4.57 6.89
CA SER A 438 6.14 5.02 5.83
C SER A 438 6.98 5.53 4.67
N GLN A 439 6.64 5.15 3.44
CA GLN A 439 7.30 5.77 2.28
C GLN A 439 7.05 7.29 2.34
N PRO A 440 8.08 8.11 2.16
CA PRO A 440 7.88 9.54 2.05
C PRO A 440 6.96 9.82 0.85
N ASP A 441 6.08 10.79 0.99
CA ASP A 441 5.05 11.12 -0.02
C ASP A 441 5.67 11.42 -1.40
N ARG A 442 6.87 11.97 -1.42
CA ARG A 442 7.62 12.22 -2.64
C ARG A 442 9.13 12.10 -2.41
N PHE A 443 9.79 11.29 -3.22
CA PHE A 443 11.25 11.20 -3.30
C PHE A 443 11.67 10.88 -4.74
N PHE A 444 12.97 11.12 -5.03
CA PHE A 444 13.60 10.79 -6.31
C PHE A 444 14.62 9.67 -6.08
N LEU A 445 14.81 8.83 -7.07
CA LEU A 445 16.02 8.02 -7.14
C LEU A 445 17.19 8.93 -7.52
N ILE A 446 18.34 8.69 -6.89
CA ILE A 446 19.49 9.57 -7.09
C ILE A 446 20.74 8.76 -7.42
N GLU A 447 21.48 9.19 -8.43
CA GLU A 447 22.84 8.76 -8.66
C GLU A 447 23.81 9.95 -8.61
N THR A 448 25.03 9.69 -8.12
CA THR A 448 26.07 10.70 -8.05
C THR A 448 27.35 10.07 -8.57
N MET A 449 27.85 10.59 -9.70
CA MET A 449 28.91 10.00 -10.50
C MET A 449 30.07 10.97 -10.68
N LEU A 450 31.26 10.43 -10.80
CA LEU A 450 32.41 11.17 -11.34
C LEU A 450 32.30 11.19 -12.88
N TRP A 451 32.56 12.35 -13.46
CA TRP A 451 32.90 12.48 -14.86
C TRP A 451 34.32 13.10 -14.97
N ASP A 452 35.23 12.40 -15.66
CA ASP A 452 36.63 12.80 -15.88
C ASP A 452 37.06 12.67 -17.34
N GLY A 453 36.13 12.98 -18.23
CA GLY A 453 36.22 12.69 -19.66
C GLY A 453 35.38 11.52 -20.09
N SER A 454 34.97 10.68 -19.11
CA SER A 454 34.03 9.57 -19.20
C SER A 454 33.32 9.38 -17.88
N TYR A 455 32.38 8.42 -17.80
CA TYR A 455 31.78 7.95 -16.53
C TYR A 455 32.35 6.56 -16.19
N PRO A 456 33.38 6.45 -15.33
CA PRO A 456 34.12 5.18 -15.12
C PRO A 456 33.28 4.00 -14.66
N LEU A 457 32.26 4.24 -13.84
CA LEU A 457 31.42 3.20 -13.23
C LEU A 457 29.94 3.29 -13.66
N ILE A 458 29.67 3.81 -14.87
CA ILE A 458 28.32 4.09 -15.33
C ILE A 458 27.41 2.85 -15.29
N GLU A 459 27.90 1.68 -15.67
CA GLU A 459 27.08 0.46 -15.71
C GLU A 459 26.64 0.05 -14.29
N LEU A 460 27.53 0.13 -13.30
CA LEU A 460 27.20 -0.16 -11.89
C LEU A 460 26.20 0.85 -11.32
N HIS A 461 26.29 2.13 -11.74
CA HIS A 461 25.30 3.15 -11.37
C HIS A 461 23.93 2.87 -11.97
N LEU A 462 23.88 2.48 -13.24
CA LEU A 462 22.65 2.11 -13.93
C LEU A 462 22.03 0.83 -13.35
N ASP A 463 22.85 -0.17 -13.02
CA ASP A 463 22.37 -1.39 -12.34
C ASP A 463 21.66 -1.07 -11.03
N ARG A 464 22.27 -0.23 -10.16
CA ARG A 464 21.68 0.15 -8.88
C ARG A 464 20.42 1.00 -9.07
N LEU A 465 20.42 1.88 -10.06
CA LEU A 465 19.25 2.69 -10.40
C LEU A 465 18.08 1.82 -10.84
N GLU A 466 18.31 0.87 -11.76
CA GLU A 466 17.28 -0.08 -12.22
C GLU A 466 16.77 -0.95 -11.08
N ASP A 467 17.67 -1.44 -10.23
CA ASP A 467 17.30 -2.24 -9.06
C ASP A 467 16.37 -1.47 -8.13
N SER A 468 16.75 -0.23 -7.77
CA SER A 468 15.92 0.62 -6.93
C SER A 468 14.61 1.05 -7.63
N ALA A 469 14.64 1.33 -8.93
CA ALA A 469 13.45 1.65 -9.72
C ALA A 469 12.48 0.47 -9.72
N GLY A 470 12.98 -0.74 -9.99
CA GLY A 470 12.21 -1.97 -9.89
C GLY A 470 11.60 -2.19 -8.50
N TYR A 471 12.36 -1.93 -7.43
CA TYR A 471 11.89 -2.09 -6.06
C TYR A 471 10.75 -1.12 -5.70
N PHE A 472 10.87 0.16 -6.03
CA PHE A 472 9.89 1.20 -5.69
C PHE A 472 8.79 1.40 -6.75
N GLY A 473 8.88 0.73 -7.90
CA GLY A 473 7.92 0.88 -9.00
C GLY A 473 8.06 2.20 -9.76
N PHE A 474 9.29 2.69 -9.90
CA PHE A 474 9.61 3.81 -10.79
C PHE A 474 9.74 3.31 -12.24
N ALA A 475 9.32 4.12 -13.20
CA ALA A 475 9.69 3.89 -14.58
C ALA A 475 11.21 4.12 -14.72
N CYS A 476 11.89 3.23 -15.43
CA CYS A 476 13.32 3.37 -15.69
C CYS A 476 13.65 2.74 -17.04
N ASP A 477 13.96 3.60 -18.03
CA ASP A 477 14.55 3.16 -19.28
C ASP A 477 16.07 3.40 -19.21
N ARG A 478 16.81 2.31 -18.96
CA ARG A 478 18.28 2.34 -18.85
C ARG A 478 18.94 3.02 -20.05
N ALA A 479 18.47 2.72 -21.25
CA ALA A 479 19.06 3.25 -22.48
C ALA A 479 18.82 4.76 -22.60
N ALA A 480 17.60 5.20 -22.29
CA ALA A 480 17.25 6.63 -22.30
C ALA A 480 18.01 7.40 -21.22
N VAL A 481 18.13 6.87 -19.99
CA VAL A 481 18.91 7.50 -18.91
C VAL A 481 20.39 7.59 -19.29
N LYS A 482 20.97 6.51 -19.83
CA LYS A 482 22.36 6.51 -20.31
C LYS A 482 22.57 7.54 -21.43
N ALA A 483 21.67 7.60 -22.41
CA ALA A 483 21.72 8.57 -23.50
C ALA A 483 21.63 10.02 -22.98
N ALA A 484 20.77 10.28 -21.99
CA ALA A 484 20.65 11.60 -21.36
C ALA A 484 21.95 12.01 -20.66
N LEU A 485 22.60 11.12 -19.89
CA LEU A 485 23.89 11.37 -19.25
C LEU A 485 25.00 11.66 -20.28
N MET A 486 25.07 10.86 -21.35
CA MET A 486 26.05 11.06 -22.43
C MET A 486 25.77 12.34 -23.21
N GLY A 487 24.51 12.68 -23.45
CA GLY A 487 24.09 13.91 -24.07
C GLY A 487 24.46 15.13 -23.23
N PHE A 488 24.21 15.07 -21.92
CA PHE A 488 24.55 16.14 -20.98
C PHE A 488 26.07 16.41 -20.93
N ALA A 489 26.89 15.36 -20.92
CA ALA A 489 28.33 15.45 -20.89
C ALA A 489 28.94 16.09 -22.17
N LYS A 490 28.25 16.00 -23.32
CA LYS A 490 28.68 16.71 -24.56
C LYS A 490 28.62 18.22 -24.44
N GLY A 491 27.84 18.75 -23.50
CA GLY A 491 27.72 20.19 -23.23
C GLY A 491 28.87 20.74 -22.36
N PHE A 492 29.78 19.91 -21.86
CA PHE A 492 30.90 20.40 -21.07
C PHE A 492 31.95 21.09 -21.91
N ALA A 493 32.26 22.32 -21.52
CA ALA A 493 33.20 23.17 -22.28
C ALA A 493 34.67 22.73 -22.10
N ASP A 494 34.98 21.97 -21.06
CA ASP A 494 36.31 21.53 -20.69
C ASP A 494 36.33 20.06 -20.21
N ARG A 495 37.51 19.53 -19.92
CA ARG A 495 37.72 18.19 -19.36
C ARG A 495 37.96 18.18 -17.84
N ALA A 496 37.58 19.27 -17.16
CA ALA A 496 37.72 19.31 -15.71
C ALA A 496 36.84 18.20 -15.04
N PRO A 497 37.35 17.48 -14.04
CA PRO A 497 36.54 16.51 -13.33
C PRO A 497 35.28 17.13 -12.73
N ARG A 498 34.16 16.44 -12.85
CA ARG A 498 32.85 16.93 -12.42
C ARG A 498 32.14 15.90 -11.56
N ARG A 499 31.43 16.37 -10.54
CA ARG A 499 30.43 15.61 -9.83
C ARG A 499 29.11 15.77 -10.58
N VAL A 500 28.66 14.72 -11.23
CA VAL A 500 27.38 14.70 -11.95
C VAL A 500 26.33 14.03 -11.06
N ARG A 501 25.22 14.72 -10.84
CA ARG A 501 24.08 14.26 -10.04
C ARG A 501 22.89 14.04 -10.96
N LEU A 502 22.37 12.82 -10.98
CA LEU A 502 21.17 12.40 -11.68
C LEU A 502 20.05 12.21 -10.65
N LEU A 503 18.90 12.84 -10.87
CA LEU A 503 17.65 12.55 -10.17
C LEU A 503 16.68 11.92 -11.16
N VAL A 504 15.99 10.87 -10.77
CA VAL A 504 14.94 10.23 -11.58
C VAL A 504 13.64 10.29 -10.81
N ASP A 505 12.61 10.88 -11.41
CA ASP A 505 11.26 10.94 -10.84
C ASP A 505 10.54 9.61 -11.06
N ARG A 506 9.40 9.43 -10.43
CA ARG A 506 8.60 8.21 -10.50
C ARG A 506 8.17 7.85 -11.93
N ASP A 507 8.02 8.83 -12.80
CA ASP A 507 7.70 8.65 -14.23
C ASP A 507 8.92 8.33 -15.11
N GLY A 508 10.11 8.22 -14.52
CA GLY A 508 11.36 7.95 -15.23
C GLY A 508 12.05 9.20 -15.81
N SER A 509 11.49 10.39 -15.60
CA SER A 509 12.06 11.65 -16.11
C SER A 509 13.40 11.96 -15.41
N PRO A 510 14.53 12.04 -16.14
CA PRO A 510 15.83 12.37 -15.56
C PRO A 510 16.01 13.89 -15.42
N LYS A 511 16.56 14.33 -14.28
CA LYS A 511 17.08 15.68 -14.08
C LYS A 511 18.56 15.57 -13.73
N ILE A 512 19.42 16.19 -14.55
CA ILE A 512 20.88 16.09 -14.40
C ILE A 512 21.44 17.47 -14.04
N THR A 513 22.34 17.49 -13.09
CA THR A 513 23.11 18.68 -12.68
C THR A 513 24.57 18.29 -12.49
N ASP A 514 25.48 19.24 -12.61
CA ASP A 514 26.90 19.02 -12.39
C ASP A 514 27.54 20.12 -11.54
N GLU A 515 28.71 19.80 -11.01
CA GLU A 515 29.57 20.71 -10.28
C GLU A 515 31.02 20.37 -10.61
N VAL A 516 31.81 21.37 -11.01
CA VAL A 516 33.23 21.20 -11.27
C VAL A 516 33.95 20.87 -9.96
N LEU A 517 34.67 19.78 -9.95
CA LEU A 517 35.52 19.42 -8.81
C LEU A 517 36.84 20.20 -8.86
N PRO A 518 37.30 20.79 -7.76
CA PRO A 518 38.63 21.35 -7.71
C PRO A 518 39.65 20.25 -8.07
N ARG A 519 40.65 20.57 -8.91
CA ARG A 519 41.76 19.64 -9.14
C ARG A 519 42.37 19.34 -7.76
N LEU A 520 42.22 18.10 -7.31
CA LEU A 520 42.86 17.62 -6.09
C LEU A 520 44.36 17.87 -6.28
N ALA A 521 44.91 18.77 -5.48
CA ALA A 521 46.36 18.82 -5.31
C ALA A 521 46.83 17.44 -4.85
N ALA A 522 47.92 16.97 -5.45
CA ALA A 522 48.44 15.60 -5.27
C ALA A 522 48.87 15.27 -3.83
N GLU A 523 48.64 16.14 -2.87
CA GLU A 523 48.86 15.87 -1.44
C GLU A 523 47.56 15.31 -0.86
N GLN A 524 47.58 14.01 -0.58
CA GLN A 524 46.50 13.27 0.08
C GLN A 524 46.32 13.77 1.51
N ARG A 525 45.49 14.81 1.67
CA ARG A 525 45.05 15.22 3.02
C ARG A 525 44.29 14.03 3.65
N ILE A 526 44.77 13.54 4.79
CA ILE A 526 44.01 12.61 5.62
C ILE A 526 42.73 13.33 6.06
N GLY A 527 41.59 12.78 5.73
CA GLY A 527 40.29 13.35 6.11
C GLY A 527 40.02 13.13 7.60
N CYS A 528 39.22 14.00 8.22
CA CYS A 528 38.79 13.84 9.59
C CYS A 528 37.28 13.60 9.66
N VAL A 529 36.87 12.58 10.43
CA VAL A 529 35.48 12.18 10.57
C VAL A 529 35.06 12.05 12.03
N ARG A 530 33.76 12.08 12.28
CA ARG A 530 33.20 11.90 13.63
C ARG A 530 32.21 10.73 13.65
N ILE A 531 31.87 10.22 14.81
CA ILE A 531 30.76 9.30 15.00
C ILE A 531 29.46 10.10 15.12
N ALA A 532 28.43 9.72 14.33
CA ALA A 532 27.12 10.33 14.43
C ALA A 532 26.42 9.95 15.75
N GLU A 533 25.73 10.90 16.36
CA GLU A 533 24.93 10.65 17.57
C GLU A 533 23.70 9.75 17.26
N GLN A 534 23.09 9.96 16.10
CA GLN A 534 21.92 9.22 15.65
C GLN A 534 22.30 7.80 15.24
N ARG A 535 21.40 6.86 15.54
CA ARG A 535 21.52 5.47 15.12
C ARG A 535 20.59 5.18 13.96
N THR A 536 21.03 4.34 13.03
CA THR A 536 20.20 3.84 11.93
C THR A 536 19.45 2.57 12.34
N ASP A 537 18.24 2.37 11.82
CA ASP A 537 17.49 1.14 12.02
C ASP A 537 17.70 0.21 10.80
N PRO A 538 18.35 -0.96 10.96
CA PRO A 538 18.56 -1.89 9.84
C PRO A 538 17.26 -2.44 9.23
N ALA A 539 16.13 -2.26 9.91
CA ALA A 539 14.83 -2.60 9.34
C ALA A 539 14.33 -1.55 8.33
N ASP A 540 14.91 -0.33 8.35
CA ASP A 540 14.53 0.71 7.40
C ASP A 540 15.04 0.40 5.99
N ARG A 541 14.11 0.03 5.09
CA ARG A 541 14.40 -0.27 3.68
C ARG A 541 15.01 0.91 2.91
N MET A 542 14.80 2.16 3.35
CA MET A 542 15.35 3.34 2.68
C MET A 542 16.88 3.40 2.77
N LEU A 543 17.50 2.72 3.73
CA LEU A 543 18.95 2.63 3.86
C LEU A 543 19.62 1.88 2.69
N TYR A 544 18.93 0.91 2.12
CA TYR A 544 19.43 0.00 1.08
C TYR A 544 19.32 0.57 -0.34
N HIS A 545 18.61 1.69 -0.49
CA HIS A 545 18.35 2.32 -1.78
C HIS A 545 18.82 3.77 -1.80
N LYS A 546 19.42 4.18 -2.93
CA LYS A 546 19.90 5.55 -3.07
C LYS A 546 18.77 6.48 -3.51
N THR A 547 18.16 7.15 -2.52
CA THR A 547 17.03 8.08 -2.72
C THR A 547 17.34 9.46 -2.16
N THR A 548 16.50 10.45 -2.48
CA THR A 548 16.58 11.78 -1.85
C THR A 548 16.03 11.79 -0.42
N HIS A 549 15.33 10.74 0.02
CA HIS A 549 14.82 10.61 1.39
C HIS A 549 15.87 10.01 2.32
N ARG A 550 16.81 10.83 2.75
CA ARG A 550 17.89 10.48 3.70
C ARG A 550 18.08 11.55 4.78
N PRO A 551 17.01 11.89 5.57
CA PRO A 551 17.05 13.04 6.47
C PRO A 551 18.09 12.91 7.58
N ILE A 552 18.32 11.70 8.12
CA ILE A 552 19.34 11.43 9.16
C ILE A 552 20.73 11.72 8.62
N TYR A 553 21.05 11.21 7.43
CA TYR A 553 22.35 11.39 6.79
C TYR A 553 22.60 12.85 6.41
N ALA A 554 21.60 13.53 5.86
CA ALA A 554 21.72 14.92 5.45
C ALA A 554 22.04 15.82 6.65
N ARG A 555 21.31 15.68 7.77
CA ARG A 555 21.54 16.46 9.00
C ARG A 555 22.93 16.18 9.59
N ALA A 556 23.33 14.91 9.70
CA ALA A 556 24.62 14.55 10.26
C ALA A 556 25.78 15.05 9.40
N PHE A 557 25.64 15.00 8.05
CA PHE A 557 26.63 15.53 7.13
C PHE A 557 26.76 17.05 7.22
N GLU A 558 25.64 17.77 7.27
CA GLU A 558 25.63 19.22 7.44
C GLU A 558 26.28 19.64 8.78
N GLN A 559 25.96 18.91 9.86
CA GLN A 559 26.56 19.17 11.18
C GLN A 559 28.05 18.87 11.15
N ALA A 560 28.48 17.72 10.62
CA ALA A 560 29.90 17.39 10.50
C ALA A 560 30.66 18.46 9.70
N ALA A 561 30.11 18.92 8.57
CA ALA A 561 30.72 19.95 7.75
C ALA A 561 30.84 21.30 8.47
N ARG A 562 29.84 21.71 9.28
CA ARG A 562 29.92 22.92 10.12
C ARG A 562 31.02 22.82 11.18
N ASP A 563 31.22 21.62 11.73
CA ASP A 563 32.23 21.36 12.77
C ASP A 563 33.61 21.06 12.17
N GLY A 564 33.78 21.16 10.84
CA GLY A 564 35.05 20.98 10.13
C GLY A 564 35.45 19.54 9.83
N PHE A 565 34.50 18.59 9.91
CA PHE A 565 34.67 17.19 9.53
C PHE A 565 34.28 16.89 8.08
N ASP A 566 34.93 15.91 7.48
CA ASP A 566 34.69 15.49 6.07
C ASP A 566 33.47 14.59 5.90
N ASP A 567 33.06 13.83 6.95
CA ASP A 567 31.91 12.95 6.97
C ASP A 567 31.54 12.58 8.43
N ALA A 568 30.39 11.92 8.62
CA ALA A 568 29.96 11.34 9.89
C ALA A 568 29.68 9.84 9.71
N LEU A 569 30.26 9.00 10.58
CA LEU A 569 30.08 7.54 10.58
C LEU A 569 28.90 7.13 11.45
N PHE A 570 28.07 6.23 10.96
CA PHE A 570 26.88 5.75 11.66
C PHE A 570 27.09 4.35 12.26
N LEU A 571 26.45 4.16 13.40
CA LEU A 571 26.18 2.85 13.98
C LEU A 571 24.67 2.60 13.94
N ASN A 572 24.29 1.33 13.80
CA ASN A 572 22.88 0.97 13.87
C ASN A 572 22.38 0.76 15.31
N LEU A 573 21.09 0.43 15.47
CA LEU A 573 20.48 0.16 16.78
C LEU A 573 21.11 -1.04 17.52
N ARG A 574 21.81 -1.94 16.81
CA ARG A 574 22.54 -3.07 17.37
C ARG A 574 23.99 -2.70 17.77
N GLY A 575 24.41 -1.45 17.55
CA GLY A 575 25.76 -0.98 17.80
C GLY A 575 26.78 -1.35 16.70
N GLU A 576 26.34 -1.93 15.60
CA GLU A 576 27.18 -2.29 14.47
C GLU A 576 27.49 -1.07 13.60
N LEU A 577 28.74 -0.99 13.11
CA LEU A 577 29.16 0.04 12.15
C LEU A 577 28.42 -0.17 10.83
N THR A 578 27.96 0.92 10.21
CA THR A 578 27.24 0.87 8.93
C THR A 578 28.03 1.58 7.83
N GLU A 579 27.84 2.86 7.68
CA GLU A 579 28.46 3.68 6.62
C GLU A 579 28.67 5.13 7.08
N GLY A 580 29.31 5.95 6.26
CA GLY A 580 29.30 7.40 6.40
C GLY A 580 28.05 8.02 5.80
N ALA A 581 27.82 9.31 6.02
CA ALA A 581 26.67 10.01 5.45
C ALA A 581 26.64 9.99 3.90
N ILE A 582 27.82 10.01 3.28
CA ILE A 582 27.98 9.99 1.81
C ILE A 582 28.95 8.92 1.30
N SER A 583 29.48 8.07 2.16
CA SER A 583 30.57 7.13 1.85
C SER A 583 30.35 5.77 2.54
N ASN A 584 30.81 4.68 1.93
CA ASN A 584 30.98 3.41 2.65
C ASN A 584 32.32 3.40 3.39
N VAL A 585 32.40 2.57 4.44
CA VAL A 585 33.56 2.49 5.33
C VAL A 585 34.33 1.19 5.09
N PHE A 586 35.67 1.28 5.13
CA PHE A 586 36.60 0.16 5.12
C PHE A 586 37.61 0.34 6.24
N ILE A 587 38.05 -0.75 6.83
CA ILE A 587 39.16 -0.73 7.79
C ILE A 587 40.24 -1.71 7.34
N GLU A 588 41.48 -1.37 7.65
CA GLU A 588 42.63 -2.26 7.53
C GLU A 588 43.06 -2.66 8.94
N LYS A 589 43.25 -3.95 9.15
CA LYS A 589 43.71 -4.51 10.42
C LYS A 589 44.53 -5.76 10.16
N ASP A 590 45.74 -5.80 10.73
CA ASP A 590 46.69 -6.92 10.58
C ASP A 590 46.92 -7.30 9.11
N GLY A 591 47.00 -6.29 8.21
CA GLY A 591 47.19 -6.47 6.78
C GLY A 591 45.96 -7.01 6.02
N ARG A 592 44.80 -7.12 6.65
CA ARG A 592 43.52 -7.56 6.05
C ARG A 592 42.54 -6.39 5.99
N TRP A 593 41.68 -6.43 4.98
CA TRP A 593 40.69 -5.40 4.74
C TRP A 593 39.28 -5.88 5.07
N PHE A 594 38.51 -5.04 5.76
CA PHE A 594 37.13 -5.36 6.15
C PHE A 594 36.19 -4.19 5.85
N THR A 595 34.95 -4.54 5.50
CA THR A 595 33.84 -3.58 5.35
C THR A 595 32.56 -4.18 5.94
N PRO A 596 31.65 -3.38 6.55
CA PRO A 596 30.39 -3.92 7.06
C PRO A 596 29.55 -4.54 5.95
N PRO A 597 28.88 -5.68 6.21
CA PRO A 597 27.92 -6.26 5.28
C PRO A 597 26.66 -5.40 5.16
N VAL A 598 25.97 -5.51 4.02
CA VAL A 598 24.77 -4.70 3.73
C VAL A 598 23.68 -4.91 4.78
N GLU A 599 23.58 -6.09 5.36
CA GLU A 599 22.62 -6.48 6.41
C GLU A 599 22.72 -5.64 7.70
N CYS A 600 23.83 -4.93 7.90
CA CYS A 600 23.97 -3.95 8.99
C CYS A 600 23.08 -2.69 8.76
N GLY A 601 22.49 -2.50 7.59
CA GLY A 601 21.65 -1.34 7.26
C GLY A 601 22.45 -0.22 6.62
N LEU A 602 23.05 -0.48 5.47
CA LEU A 602 23.85 0.48 4.72
C LEU A 602 23.55 0.39 3.20
N LEU A 603 23.84 1.47 2.51
CA LEU A 603 23.72 1.52 1.07
C LEU A 603 24.78 0.61 0.41
N PRO A 604 24.37 -0.30 -0.54
CA PRO A 604 25.32 -1.00 -1.38
C PRO A 604 25.97 -0.04 -2.40
N GLY A 605 27.03 0.67 -1.95
CA GLY A 605 27.68 1.71 -2.74
C GLY A 605 28.32 1.15 -4.01
N VAL A 606 28.21 1.91 -5.12
CA VAL A 606 28.77 1.51 -6.42
C VAL A 606 30.29 1.32 -6.34
N TYR A 607 30.98 2.22 -5.67
CA TYR A 607 32.44 2.08 -5.51
C TYR A 607 32.81 0.96 -4.52
N ARG A 608 31.99 0.73 -3.47
CA ARG A 608 32.13 -0.43 -2.58
C ARG A 608 32.00 -1.75 -3.37
N ARG A 609 30.97 -1.85 -4.20
CA ARG A 609 30.78 -3.02 -5.10
C ARG A 609 31.99 -3.22 -6.01
N HIS A 610 32.47 -2.16 -6.65
CA HIS A 610 33.66 -2.20 -7.49
C HIS A 610 34.90 -2.72 -6.74
N LEU A 611 35.13 -2.24 -5.50
CA LEU A 611 36.24 -2.72 -4.69
C LEU A 611 36.10 -4.21 -4.31
N LEU A 612 34.93 -4.65 -3.90
CA LEU A 612 34.67 -6.07 -3.58
C LEU A 612 34.80 -7.00 -4.79
N GLU A 613 34.47 -6.53 -6.00
CA GLU A 613 34.61 -7.29 -7.24
C GLU A 613 36.08 -7.32 -7.76
N THR A 614 36.87 -6.31 -7.44
CA THR A 614 38.24 -6.18 -7.98
C THR A 614 39.35 -6.50 -6.99
N ARG A 615 39.04 -6.57 -5.67
CA ARG A 615 39.99 -6.82 -4.59
C ARG A 615 39.52 -7.98 -3.74
N SER A 616 40.06 -9.17 -4.00
CA SER A 616 39.71 -10.40 -3.28
C SER A 616 40.17 -10.45 -1.81
N GLU A 617 41.03 -9.52 -1.40
CA GLU A 617 41.52 -9.38 -0.02
C GLU A 617 40.51 -8.67 0.90
N ILE A 618 39.43 -8.08 0.37
CA ILE A 618 38.42 -7.40 1.16
C ILE A 618 37.36 -8.40 1.61
N GLU A 619 37.12 -8.47 2.91
CA GLU A 619 36.10 -9.34 3.54
C GLU A 619 34.94 -8.50 4.10
N GLU A 620 33.72 -8.96 3.88
CA GLU A 620 32.53 -8.41 4.57
C GLU A 620 32.43 -9.01 5.97
N ARG A 621 32.48 -8.16 6.99
CA ARG A 621 32.42 -8.56 8.41
C ARG A 621 31.66 -7.51 9.21
N VAL A 622 30.79 -7.94 10.13
CA VAL A 622 30.18 -7.05 11.11
C VAL A 622 31.27 -6.38 11.94
N LEU A 623 31.27 -5.06 11.94
CA LEU A 623 32.24 -4.23 12.64
C LEU A 623 31.55 -3.43 13.75
N PHE A 624 32.29 -3.17 14.82
CA PHE A 624 31.84 -2.39 15.96
C PHE A 624 32.78 -1.20 16.21
N LEU A 625 32.43 -0.34 17.15
CA LEU A 625 33.23 0.83 17.50
C LEU A 625 34.67 0.45 17.92
N GLU A 626 34.84 -0.69 18.58
CA GLU A 626 36.13 -1.22 18.98
C GLU A 626 37.01 -1.62 17.80
N ASP A 627 36.43 -2.10 16.70
CA ASP A 627 37.20 -2.42 15.49
C ASP A 627 37.79 -1.16 14.86
N LEU A 628 37.08 -0.02 14.92
CA LEU A 628 37.60 1.28 14.48
C LEU A 628 38.78 1.78 15.36
N ARG A 629 38.71 1.54 16.69
CA ARG A 629 39.78 1.93 17.63
C ARG A 629 41.06 1.13 17.43
N HIS A 630 40.92 -0.12 16.99
CA HIS A 630 42.05 -1.06 16.80
C HIS A 630 42.44 -1.25 15.33
N ALA A 631 41.91 -0.45 14.43
CA ALA A 631 42.27 -0.49 13.01
C ALA A 631 43.62 0.17 12.75
N ASP A 632 44.44 -0.42 11.88
CA ASP A 632 45.70 0.18 11.42
C ASP A 632 45.46 1.39 10.53
N ALA A 633 44.35 1.34 9.77
CA ALA A 633 43.87 2.46 8.96
C ALA A 633 42.37 2.37 8.70
N ILE A 634 41.73 3.52 8.54
CA ILE A 634 40.31 3.66 8.22
C ILE A 634 40.19 4.39 6.87
N TYR A 635 39.31 3.91 6.02
CA TYR A 635 39.08 4.50 4.71
C TYR A 635 37.60 4.73 4.46
N LEU A 636 37.30 5.81 3.75
CA LEU A 636 35.99 6.09 3.18
C LEU A 636 36.04 5.97 1.68
N ALA A 637 34.97 5.40 1.10
CA ALA A 637 34.86 5.12 -0.31
C ALA A 637 33.55 5.59 -0.90
N ASN A 638 33.59 6.35 -2.00
CA ASN A 638 32.44 6.65 -2.83
C ASN A 638 32.84 6.86 -4.30
N ALA A 639 31.87 6.80 -5.23
CA ALA A 639 32.12 6.82 -6.65
C ALA A 639 32.66 8.16 -7.20
N VAL A 640 32.67 9.24 -6.42
CA VAL A 640 33.16 10.56 -6.84
C VAL A 640 34.61 10.78 -6.39
N ARG A 641 34.91 10.37 -5.15
CA ARG A 641 36.19 10.66 -4.49
C ARG A 641 37.12 9.45 -4.39
N GLY A 642 36.65 8.27 -4.82
CA GLY A 642 37.40 7.03 -4.69
C GLY A 642 37.58 6.59 -3.24
N LEU A 643 38.66 5.88 -2.96
CA LEU A 643 39.08 5.41 -1.64
C LEU A 643 40.02 6.44 -0.99
N ARG A 644 39.68 6.90 0.23
CA ARG A 644 40.45 7.93 0.96
C ARG A 644 40.65 7.50 2.40
N ARG A 645 41.90 7.66 2.89
CA ARG A 645 42.23 7.46 4.30
C ARG A 645 41.63 8.58 5.15
N VAL A 646 41.13 8.21 6.33
CA VAL A 646 40.56 9.15 7.31
C VAL A 646 41.00 8.82 8.74
N GLU A 647 40.91 9.81 9.60
CA GLU A 647 41.08 9.66 11.05
C GLU A 647 39.78 10.01 11.77
N ILE A 648 39.51 9.34 12.88
CA ILE A 648 38.32 9.60 13.69
C ILE A 648 38.69 10.56 14.82
N ASN A 649 37.92 11.62 14.96
CA ASN A 649 37.92 12.43 16.16
C ASN A 649 36.93 11.79 17.16
N TRP A 650 37.48 11.22 18.22
CA TRP A 650 36.75 10.43 19.23
C TRP A 650 35.96 11.31 20.20
#